data_2cb7128e42c386bdad3882ae5cd7ac77
#
_entry.id   2cb7128e42c386bdad3882ae5cd7ac77
#
_cell.length_a   1.000
_cell.length_b   1.000
_cell.length_c   1.000
_cell.angle_alpha   90.00
_cell.angle_beta   90.00
_cell.angle_gamma   90.00
#
_symmetry.space_group_name_H-M   'P 1'
#
loop_
_entity.id
_entity.type
_entity.pdbx_description
1 polymer ?
#
loop_
_entity_poly.entity_id
_entity_poly.type
_entity_poly.pdbx_seq_one_letter_code
_entity_poly.pdbx_strand_id
1 'polypeptide(L)'
;MIKGMEKGALKKLRKLLSPKKKADKEWYLSLLDGQAQRAYEEEHLKGVLSMLKVFYLSRYRRKIAVLKAEAEEIRRGENYTAADYRTLIEKNARIAAEEKAMGGYKCFFTEPYFARMDVTDEKEGYNSYYIGKKGDVNLEIVDWRAPLAVRYYQKSRVEFSINEYDYRTVLRRALAVKNGKLLDFKNEYLSVRDVLSEEEIAGRDEEILFDPYLRSIIQSRKDDVSIRDIIQTIQEKQFEVINRPERESFVLQGCAGSGKTMILLHRLSYLMYNNENLRPRDVLVITPSDSFNAFIDELSQVLELQKVRTVTLAEYYYAVLKNEGIDLKEKLCGERPDPAYLAYLYSERFPADLKKKVSSLYGDLYGLFAAAECREVTEKILSDCRRRQESYKRVKNASLRVRRAVLGEMKDKGEGYYFTKPFRALMSAFTQAEDFLGFVLNEPERTPDYFFRLFVEFYRAAKQIVSSAETVFTRAQEDLSALGETVRREIVDLKRYRRKQGEEEILTYADRIARREELLGEIGAVSEEIGRMKEGCDLFSELFSVVRMSGACAGLGRCADSVDVARWLYRETVQSYKRRYGMKGIYECDGYALCALLAEAGRRLTPRYGLVFVDEGQDVSKSEYDLLKKINGDAAFNVFGDLDQNVTPWRGLKSWETVCDKTYRLDRNYRNTNEIVGFVKKEVGADMTPIGLHGEEVVRLRLSGTTSFFRGGQGLKAVIAKEEYLPLFEKRGYCRPTSGGLSKTKINVLTVYESKGLEFTSVAVYDRGMTENEKYIAYTRALSRLAVVEGT
;
A
#
# COMPACT_ATOMS: atom_id res chain seq x y z
N MET A 1 -48.57 23.93 1.34
CA MET A 1 -49.28 22.74 0.80
C MET A 1 -48.33 21.62 0.36
N ILE A 2 -47.24 21.90 -0.38
CA ILE A 2 -46.32 20.89 -0.88
C ILE A 2 -45.60 20.09 0.25
N LYS A 3 -45.19 20.75 1.37
CA LYS A 3 -44.56 20.07 2.53
C LYS A 3 -45.50 19.10 3.27
N GLY A 4 -46.84 19.30 3.18
CA GLY A 4 -47.80 18.40 3.82
C GLY A 4 -48.11 17.16 2.96
N MET A 5 -48.13 17.30 1.65
CA MET A 5 -48.30 16.18 0.72
C MET A 5 -47.06 15.25 0.70
N GLU A 6 -45.85 15.84 0.80
CA GLU A 6 -44.59 15.04 0.89
C GLU A 6 -44.58 14.20 2.18
N LYS A 7 -44.98 14.73 3.33
CA LYS A 7 -45.03 13.98 4.60
C LYS A 7 -46.03 12.83 4.59
N GLY A 8 -47.22 13.04 3.98
CA GLY A 8 -48.24 12.01 3.88
C GLY A 8 -47.88 10.87 2.92
N ALA A 9 -47.28 11.20 1.77
CA ALA A 9 -46.74 10.23 0.83
C ALA A 9 -45.58 9.44 1.41
N LEU A 10 -44.67 10.11 2.15
CA LEU A 10 -43.55 9.50 2.89
C LEU A 10 -44.08 8.50 3.92
N LYS A 11 -45.07 8.85 4.69
CA LYS A 11 -45.68 7.96 5.69
C LYS A 11 -46.33 6.73 5.04
N LYS A 12 -46.99 6.91 3.89
CA LYS A 12 -47.58 5.80 3.10
C LYS A 12 -46.51 4.89 2.50
N LEU A 13 -45.48 5.47 1.90
CA LEU A 13 -44.34 4.73 1.32
C LEU A 13 -43.50 4.01 2.39
N ARG A 14 -43.24 4.64 3.54
CA ARG A 14 -42.58 3.96 4.67
C ARG A 14 -43.43 2.80 5.21
N LYS A 15 -44.72 2.92 5.23
CA LYS A 15 -45.64 1.84 5.63
C LYS A 15 -45.65 0.65 4.65
N LEU A 16 -45.33 0.89 3.36
CA LEU A 16 -45.14 -0.13 2.33
C LEU A 16 -43.78 -0.81 2.42
N LEU A 17 -42.73 -0.07 2.81
CA LEU A 17 -41.35 -0.58 2.88
C LEU A 17 -41.06 -1.31 4.18
N SER A 18 -41.76 -1.00 5.26
CA SER A 18 -41.61 -1.62 6.57
C SER A 18 -42.95 -2.18 7.02
N PRO A 19 -43.37 -3.36 6.55
CA PRO A 19 -44.49 -4.03 7.16
C PRO A 19 -44.10 -4.54 8.55
N LYS A 20 -44.30 -3.71 9.59
CA LYS A 20 -44.42 -4.22 10.96
C LYS A 20 -45.68 -5.10 10.99
N LYS A 21 -45.58 -6.31 10.50
CA LYS A 21 -46.61 -7.30 10.58
C LYS A 21 -46.32 -8.25 11.73
N LYS A 22 -47.30 -8.44 12.59
CA LYS A 22 -47.44 -9.75 13.22
C LYS A 22 -47.54 -10.74 12.08
N ALA A 23 -46.51 -11.59 11.93
CA ALA A 23 -46.59 -12.67 10.96
C ALA A 23 -47.68 -13.61 11.43
N ASP A 24 -48.82 -13.48 10.78
CA ASP A 24 -49.97 -14.40 10.96
C ASP A 24 -49.83 -15.60 10.02
N LYS A 25 -50.65 -16.58 10.22
CA LYS A 25 -50.68 -17.83 9.43
C LYS A 25 -50.84 -17.52 7.91
N GLU A 26 -51.65 -16.53 7.56
CA GLU A 26 -51.85 -16.09 6.15
C GLU A 26 -50.57 -15.60 5.51
N TRP A 27 -49.72 -14.85 6.27
CA TRP A 27 -48.44 -14.39 5.78
C TRP A 27 -47.50 -15.58 5.49
N TYR A 28 -47.38 -16.56 6.43
CA TYR A 28 -46.54 -17.71 6.20
C TYR A 28 -47.00 -18.57 5.02
N LEU A 29 -48.34 -18.72 4.84
CA LEU A 29 -48.93 -19.38 3.64
C LEU A 29 -48.60 -18.65 2.36
N SER A 30 -48.58 -17.29 2.39
CA SER A 30 -48.20 -16.48 1.23
C SER A 30 -46.72 -16.65 0.82
N LEU A 31 -45.83 -17.02 1.76
CA LEU A 31 -44.42 -17.29 1.43
C LEU A 31 -44.24 -18.52 0.54
N LEU A 32 -45.21 -19.44 0.54
CA LEU A 32 -45.24 -20.63 -0.29
C LEU A 32 -45.90 -20.38 -1.66
N ASP A 33 -46.57 -19.23 -1.87
CA ASP A 33 -47.22 -18.87 -3.13
C ASP A 33 -46.31 -17.99 -3.99
N GLY A 34 -45.72 -18.59 -5.02
CA GLY A 34 -44.77 -17.89 -5.91
C GLY A 34 -45.37 -16.68 -6.64
N GLN A 35 -46.68 -16.71 -7.01
CA GLN A 35 -47.34 -15.58 -7.68
C GLN A 35 -47.59 -14.41 -6.71
N ALA A 36 -48.11 -14.74 -5.52
CA ALA A 36 -48.31 -13.73 -4.48
C ALA A 36 -46.98 -13.07 -4.05
N GLN A 37 -45.95 -13.85 -3.93
CA GLN A 37 -44.61 -13.34 -3.58
C GLN A 37 -44.00 -12.51 -4.71
N ARG A 38 -44.17 -12.90 -5.97
CA ARG A 38 -43.73 -12.09 -7.11
C ARG A 38 -44.42 -10.71 -7.12
N ALA A 39 -45.72 -10.68 -6.93
CA ALA A 39 -46.46 -9.42 -6.85
C ALA A 39 -45.97 -8.55 -5.67
N TYR A 40 -45.70 -9.15 -4.53
CA TYR A 40 -45.18 -8.46 -3.35
C TYR A 40 -43.82 -7.83 -3.62
N GLU A 41 -42.83 -8.60 -4.18
CA GLU A 41 -41.49 -8.09 -4.49
C GLU A 41 -41.53 -7.00 -5.57
N GLU A 42 -42.39 -7.10 -6.59
CA GLU A 42 -42.60 -6.07 -7.62
C GLU A 42 -43.16 -4.79 -7.03
N GLU A 43 -44.13 -4.88 -6.11
CA GLU A 43 -44.71 -3.72 -5.43
C GLU A 43 -43.68 -3.04 -4.50
N HIS A 44 -42.92 -3.83 -3.73
CA HIS A 44 -41.85 -3.32 -2.90
C HIS A 44 -40.80 -2.58 -3.75
N LEU A 45 -40.34 -3.17 -4.87
CA LEU A 45 -39.39 -2.56 -5.79
C LEU A 45 -39.88 -1.23 -6.36
N LYS A 46 -41.18 -1.18 -6.78
CA LYS A 46 -41.82 0.06 -7.23
C LYS A 46 -41.84 1.14 -6.13
N GLY A 47 -42.08 0.74 -4.88
CA GLY A 47 -42.03 1.62 -3.72
C GLY A 47 -40.64 2.26 -3.51
N VAL A 48 -39.59 1.45 -3.53
CA VAL A 48 -38.17 1.89 -3.40
C VAL A 48 -37.84 2.86 -4.55
N LEU A 49 -38.14 2.51 -5.80
CA LEU A 49 -37.83 3.34 -6.97
C LEU A 49 -38.60 4.67 -6.95
N SER A 50 -39.83 4.66 -6.43
CA SER A 50 -40.64 5.87 -6.26
C SER A 50 -40.06 6.80 -5.20
N MET A 51 -39.61 6.25 -4.06
CA MET A 51 -38.88 7.01 -3.03
C MET A 51 -37.61 7.64 -3.60
N LEU A 52 -36.80 6.90 -4.32
CA LEU A 52 -35.60 7.41 -4.97
C LEU A 52 -35.89 8.61 -5.89
N LYS A 53 -36.90 8.49 -6.75
CA LYS A 53 -37.29 9.58 -7.68
C LYS A 53 -37.78 10.81 -6.95
N VAL A 54 -38.73 10.66 -6.02
CA VAL A 54 -39.40 11.77 -5.35
C VAL A 54 -38.53 12.46 -4.31
N PHE A 55 -37.80 11.71 -3.49
CA PHE A 55 -37.06 12.26 -2.33
C PHE A 55 -35.64 12.59 -2.60
N TYR A 56 -34.90 11.71 -3.31
CA TYR A 56 -33.47 11.91 -3.52
C TYR A 56 -33.17 12.76 -4.75
N LEU A 57 -33.61 12.34 -5.94
CA LEU A 57 -33.27 13.08 -7.17
C LEU A 57 -33.84 14.47 -7.20
N SER A 58 -35.09 14.66 -6.76
CA SER A 58 -35.73 16.00 -6.76
C SER A 58 -35.04 16.93 -5.74
N ARG A 59 -34.62 16.42 -4.58
CA ARG A 59 -33.90 17.20 -3.57
C ARG A 59 -32.52 17.64 -4.06
N TYR A 60 -31.75 16.72 -4.59
CA TYR A 60 -30.42 17.04 -5.13
C TYR A 60 -30.49 17.98 -6.32
N ARG A 61 -31.40 17.72 -7.27
CA ARG A 61 -31.61 18.61 -8.43
C ARG A 61 -32.02 20.03 -8.03
N ARG A 62 -32.90 20.20 -7.05
CA ARG A 62 -33.26 21.54 -6.52
C ARG A 62 -32.06 22.20 -5.87
N LYS A 63 -31.30 21.50 -5.03
CA LYS A 63 -30.15 22.06 -4.34
C LYS A 63 -29.06 22.48 -5.32
N ILE A 64 -28.77 21.64 -6.31
CA ILE A 64 -27.79 21.92 -7.39
C ILE A 64 -28.26 23.14 -8.21
N ALA A 65 -29.55 23.22 -8.56
CA ALA A 65 -30.11 24.35 -9.32
C ALA A 65 -29.97 25.67 -8.57
N VAL A 66 -30.26 25.69 -7.25
CA VAL A 66 -30.09 26.88 -6.43
C VAL A 66 -28.61 27.28 -6.38
N LEU A 67 -27.69 26.37 -6.10
CA LEU A 67 -26.25 26.65 -6.07
C LEU A 67 -25.71 27.15 -7.41
N LYS A 68 -26.20 26.59 -8.52
CA LYS A 68 -25.84 27.07 -9.88
C LYS A 68 -26.37 28.47 -10.15
N ALA A 69 -27.61 28.77 -9.77
CA ALA A 69 -28.18 30.12 -9.91
C ALA A 69 -27.40 31.16 -9.10
N GLU A 70 -27.08 30.83 -7.83
CA GLU A 70 -26.26 31.71 -6.98
C GLU A 70 -24.82 31.90 -7.51
N ALA A 71 -24.20 30.87 -8.09
CA ALA A 71 -22.90 30.98 -8.73
C ALA A 71 -22.94 31.83 -10.01
N GLU A 72 -24.04 31.76 -10.76
CA GLU A 72 -24.27 32.57 -11.98
C GLU A 72 -24.51 34.05 -11.63
N GLU A 73 -25.22 34.33 -10.55
CA GLU A 73 -25.45 35.69 -10.04
C GLU A 73 -24.13 36.38 -9.66
N ILE A 74 -23.24 35.65 -8.96
CA ILE A 74 -21.89 36.14 -8.66
C ILE A 74 -21.09 36.43 -9.93
N ARG A 75 -21.19 35.59 -10.97
CA ARG A 75 -20.48 35.78 -12.25
C ARG A 75 -20.99 36.98 -13.05
N ARG A 76 -22.25 37.39 -12.89
CA ARG A 76 -22.86 38.52 -13.57
C ARG A 76 -22.61 39.86 -12.90
N GLY A 77 -22.05 39.87 -11.70
CA GLY A 77 -21.70 41.10 -10.98
C GLY A 77 -20.66 41.93 -11.73
N GLU A 78 -20.93 43.24 -11.97
CA GLU A 78 -20.03 44.13 -12.73
C GLU A 78 -18.71 44.43 -12.05
N ASN A 79 -18.59 44.24 -10.71
CA ASN A 79 -17.38 44.50 -9.90
C ASN A 79 -16.91 43.20 -9.20
N TYR A 80 -16.21 42.37 -9.92
CA TYR A 80 -15.73 41.06 -9.45
C TYR A 80 -14.54 41.21 -8.47
N THR A 81 -14.74 40.89 -7.19
CA THR A 81 -13.72 41.01 -6.15
C THR A 81 -13.01 39.67 -5.88
N ALA A 82 -11.87 39.72 -5.20
CA ALA A 82 -11.15 38.52 -4.74
C ALA A 82 -11.99 37.68 -3.75
N ALA A 83 -12.92 38.30 -3.03
CA ALA A 83 -13.88 37.62 -2.15
C ALA A 83 -14.93 36.84 -2.96
N ASP A 84 -15.43 37.43 -4.05
CA ASP A 84 -16.38 36.80 -4.96
C ASP A 84 -15.77 35.57 -5.65
N TYR A 85 -14.49 35.67 -6.01
CA TYR A 85 -13.77 34.53 -6.58
C TYR A 85 -13.65 33.36 -5.59
N ARG A 86 -13.34 33.63 -4.32
CA ARG A 86 -13.31 32.56 -3.26
C ARG A 86 -14.68 31.93 -3.08
N THR A 87 -15.75 32.76 -2.98
CA THR A 87 -17.11 32.30 -2.83
C THR A 87 -17.54 31.44 -4.03
N LEU A 88 -17.13 31.79 -5.24
CA LEU A 88 -17.41 31.01 -6.45
C LEU A 88 -16.70 29.65 -6.44
N ILE A 89 -15.45 29.59 -6.00
CA ILE A 89 -14.71 28.34 -5.82
C ILE A 89 -15.43 27.43 -4.83
N GLU A 90 -15.85 27.96 -3.67
CA GLU A 90 -16.60 27.21 -2.67
C GLU A 90 -17.94 26.69 -3.20
N LYS A 91 -18.70 27.52 -3.92
CA LYS A 91 -19.97 27.10 -4.53
C LYS A 91 -19.79 26.03 -5.59
N ASN A 92 -18.77 26.17 -6.46
CA ASN A 92 -18.45 25.15 -7.46
C ASN A 92 -18.03 23.83 -6.80
N ALA A 93 -17.25 23.87 -5.73
CA ALA A 93 -16.89 22.68 -4.94
C ALA A 93 -18.13 22.01 -4.32
N ARG A 94 -19.08 22.81 -3.79
CA ARG A 94 -20.36 22.30 -3.28
C ARG A 94 -21.23 21.70 -4.38
N ILE A 95 -21.31 22.33 -5.54
CA ILE A 95 -22.03 21.78 -6.71
C ILE A 95 -21.45 20.43 -7.09
N ALA A 96 -20.13 20.33 -7.24
CA ALA A 96 -19.46 19.07 -7.57
C ALA A 96 -19.69 17.98 -6.50
N ALA A 97 -19.70 18.35 -5.21
CA ALA A 97 -20.02 17.42 -4.12
C ALA A 97 -21.46 16.91 -4.18
N GLU A 98 -22.43 17.80 -4.43
CA GLU A 98 -23.85 17.41 -4.57
C GLU A 98 -24.12 16.59 -5.85
N GLU A 99 -23.46 16.91 -6.96
CA GLU A 99 -23.52 16.12 -8.20
C GLU A 99 -22.92 14.72 -7.98
N LYS A 100 -21.81 14.62 -7.27
CA LYS A 100 -21.18 13.35 -6.87
C LYS A 100 -22.11 12.54 -5.96
N ALA A 101 -22.71 13.18 -4.94
CA ALA A 101 -23.67 12.54 -4.05
C ALA A 101 -24.90 12.02 -4.80
N MET A 102 -25.49 12.83 -5.70
CA MET A 102 -26.59 12.42 -6.57
C MET A 102 -26.18 11.25 -7.48
N GLY A 103 -24.94 11.26 -8.01
CA GLY A 103 -24.39 10.17 -8.82
C GLY A 103 -24.33 8.86 -8.06
N GLY A 104 -24.04 8.90 -6.74
CA GLY A 104 -24.00 7.73 -5.85
C GLY A 104 -25.32 6.97 -5.74
N TYR A 105 -26.46 7.63 -6.02
CA TYR A 105 -27.78 6.98 -6.02
C TYR A 105 -28.16 6.29 -7.35
N LYS A 106 -27.36 6.45 -8.41
CA LYS A 106 -27.65 5.80 -9.71
C LYS A 106 -27.73 4.28 -9.60
N CYS A 107 -26.91 3.66 -8.77
CA CYS A 107 -26.91 2.22 -8.58
C CYS A 107 -28.27 1.69 -8.09
N PHE A 108 -28.96 2.42 -7.20
CA PHE A 108 -30.25 2.02 -6.68
C PHE A 108 -31.38 2.03 -7.72
N PHE A 109 -31.21 2.77 -8.84
CA PHE A 109 -32.20 2.73 -9.94
C PHE A 109 -32.10 1.49 -10.81
N THR A 110 -30.89 0.95 -10.90
CA THR A 110 -30.67 -0.25 -11.72
C THR A 110 -30.92 -1.50 -10.90
N GLU A 111 -30.38 -1.54 -9.68
CA GLU A 111 -30.39 -2.71 -8.80
C GLU A 111 -30.28 -2.26 -7.35
N PRO A 112 -31.40 -1.89 -6.69
CA PRO A 112 -31.37 -1.39 -5.33
C PRO A 112 -30.93 -2.45 -4.32
N TYR A 113 -31.33 -3.71 -4.54
CA TYR A 113 -31.01 -4.86 -3.72
C TYR A 113 -31.01 -6.14 -4.54
N PHE A 114 -30.36 -7.18 -4.03
CA PHE A 114 -30.22 -8.47 -4.69
C PHE A 114 -30.69 -9.64 -3.82
N ALA A 115 -30.97 -9.39 -2.55
CA ALA A 115 -31.44 -10.43 -1.64
C ALA A 115 -32.44 -9.88 -0.63
N ARG A 116 -33.25 -10.80 -0.08
CA ARG A 116 -34.12 -10.57 1.06
C ARG A 116 -33.87 -11.66 2.10
N MET A 117 -33.83 -11.25 3.36
CA MET A 117 -33.72 -12.12 4.50
C MET A 117 -34.79 -11.77 5.53
N ASP A 118 -35.64 -12.74 5.84
CA ASP A 118 -36.64 -12.58 6.87
C ASP A 118 -36.22 -13.36 8.12
N VAL A 119 -36.39 -12.74 9.27
CA VAL A 119 -36.02 -13.29 10.57
C VAL A 119 -37.12 -13.05 11.59
N THR A 120 -37.17 -13.94 12.59
CA THR A 120 -37.96 -13.73 13.80
C THR A 120 -37.04 -13.54 14.98
N ASP A 121 -37.42 -12.70 15.93
CA ASP A 121 -36.83 -12.55 17.23
C ASP A 121 -37.92 -12.54 18.32
N GLU A 122 -37.52 -12.79 19.58
CA GLU A 122 -38.47 -12.89 20.71
C GLU A 122 -39.10 -11.53 21.08
N LYS A 123 -38.43 -10.38 20.74
CA LYS A 123 -38.86 -9.05 21.20
C LYS A 123 -39.58 -8.27 20.11
N GLU A 124 -39.07 -8.26 18.89
CA GLU A 124 -39.57 -7.44 17.78
C GLU A 124 -40.49 -8.21 16.83
N GLY A 125 -40.49 -9.56 16.92
CA GLY A 125 -41.30 -10.42 16.09
C GLY A 125 -40.68 -10.67 14.73
N TYR A 126 -41.47 -10.56 13.65
CA TYR A 126 -41.06 -10.84 12.29
C TYR A 126 -40.54 -9.59 11.57
N ASN A 127 -39.31 -9.65 11.03
CA ASN A 127 -38.68 -8.58 10.29
C ASN A 127 -38.14 -9.05 8.95
N SER A 128 -38.32 -8.24 7.89
CA SER A 128 -37.78 -8.47 6.56
C SER A 128 -36.69 -7.45 6.25
N TYR A 129 -35.52 -7.93 5.83
CA TYR A 129 -34.39 -7.10 5.46
C TYR A 129 -34.00 -7.31 4.01
N TYR A 130 -33.92 -6.22 3.25
CA TYR A 130 -33.43 -6.22 1.87
C TYR A 130 -31.93 -5.89 1.85
N ILE A 131 -31.13 -6.71 1.17
CA ILE A 131 -29.67 -6.60 1.14
C ILE A 131 -29.26 -6.10 -0.23
N GLY A 132 -28.55 -4.98 -0.25
CA GLY A 132 -28.03 -4.34 -1.45
C GLY A 132 -26.51 -4.27 -1.50
N LYS A 133 -25.97 -3.95 -2.67
CA LYS A 133 -24.53 -3.65 -2.87
C LYS A 133 -24.08 -2.42 -2.07
N LYS A 134 -25.04 -1.55 -1.77
CA LYS A 134 -24.88 -0.37 -0.92
C LYS A 134 -26.09 -0.26 0.00
N GLY A 135 -25.86 0.07 1.26
CA GLY A 135 -26.94 0.31 2.22
C GLY A 135 -27.48 1.74 2.15
N ASP A 136 -28.76 1.90 2.49
CA ASP A 136 -29.39 3.20 2.72
C ASP A 136 -30.48 3.06 3.76
N VAL A 137 -30.34 3.77 4.89
CA VAL A 137 -31.27 3.68 6.03
C VAL A 137 -32.68 4.15 5.67
N ASN A 138 -32.84 5.13 4.78
CA ASN A 138 -34.14 5.67 4.43
C ASN A 138 -34.88 4.79 3.41
N LEU A 139 -34.15 3.98 2.64
CA LEU A 139 -34.69 2.98 1.73
C LEU A 139 -34.85 1.62 2.41
N GLU A 140 -34.41 1.50 3.67
CA GLU A 140 -34.42 0.25 4.45
C GLU A 140 -33.62 -0.87 3.75
N ILE A 141 -32.54 -0.49 3.06
CA ILE A 141 -31.64 -1.40 2.39
C ILE A 141 -30.39 -1.58 3.25
N VAL A 142 -30.11 -2.82 3.61
CA VAL A 142 -28.92 -3.22 4.39
C VAL A 142 -27.75 -3.38 3.43
N ASP A 143 -26.61 -2.81 3.79
CA ASP A 143 -25.35 -3.02 3.06
C ASP A 143 -24.90 -4.49 3.20
N TRP A 144 -24.45 -5.11 2.12
CA TRP A 144 -24.00 -6.50 2.12
C TRP A 144 -22.85 -6.80 3.11
N ARG A 145 -22.12 -5.76 3.52
CA ARG A 145 -21.01 -5.82 4.49
C ARG A 145 -21.48 -5.76 5.95
N ALA A 146 -22.72 -5.38 6.18
CA ALA A 146 -23.27 -5.22 7.53
C ALA A 146 -23.37 -6.57 8.28
N PRO A 147 -23.25 -6.60 9.62
CA PRO A 147 -23.29 -7.83 10.41
C PRO A 147 -24.53 -8.71 10.17
N LEU A 148 -25.69 -8.10 9.88
CA LEU A 148 -26.90 -8.81 9.54
C LEU A 148 -26.81 -9.48 8.17
N ALA A 149 -26.30 -8.78 7.16
CA ALA A 149 -26.12 -9.33 5.80
C ALA A 149 -25.11 -10.47 5.75
N VAL A 150 -24.12 -10.50 6.68
CA VAL A 150 -23.19 -11.62 6.88
C VAL A 150 -23.97 -12.94 7.07
N ARG A 151 -25.11 -12.89 7.77
CA ARG A 151 -25.91 -14.08 8.08
C ARG A 151 -26.64 -14.62 6.83
N TYR A 152 -26.92 -13.79 5.86
CA TYR A 152 -27.43 -14.26 4.57
C TYR A 152 -26.46 -15.21 3.86
N TYR A 153 -25.16 -14.92 3.89
CA TYR A 153 -24.14 -15.75 3.25
C TYR A 153 -23.79 -17.02 4.06
N GLN A 154 -24.02 -17.02 5.38
CA GLN A 154 -23.81 -18.18 6.25
C GLN A 154 -25.00 -19.14 6.19
N LYS A 155 -25.14 -19.86 5.07
CA LYS A 155 -26.32 -20.70 4.75
C LYS A 155 -26.56 -21.82 5.76
N SER A 156 -25.50 -22.34 6.39
CA SER A 156 -25.56 -23.39 7.41
C SER A 156 -26.11 -22.92 8.77
N ARG A 157 -26.12 -21.62 9.04
CA ARG A 157 -26.59 -21.07 10.33
C ARG A 157 -27.99 -20.50 10.19
N VAL A 158 -28.97 -21.16 10.78
CA VAL A 158 -30.38 -20.72 10.84
C VAL A 158 -30.60 -19.79 12.04
N GLU A 159 -30.01 -20.08 13.17
CA GLU A 159 -30.10 -19.31 14.41
C GLU A 159 -28.79 -18.54 14.63
N PHE A 160 -28.88 -17.30 15.08
CA PHE A 160 -27.72 -16.43 15.32
C PHE A 160 -28.05 -15.27 16.25
N SER A 161 -27.05 -14.73 16.92
CA SER A 161 -27.17 -13.55 17.79
C SER A 161 -26.44 -12.35 17.19
N ILE A 162 -27.03 -11.16 17.33
CA ILE A 162 -26.42 -9.87 17.01
C ILE A 162 -26.80 -8.89 18.12
N ASN A 163 -25.79 -8.26 18.75
CA ASN A 163 -26.00 -7.25 19.81
C ASN A 163 -26.97 -7.70 20.91
N GLU A 164 -26.78 -8.91 21.46
CA GLU A 164 -27.61 -9.50 22.53
C GLU A 164 -29.04 -9.90 22.13
N TYR A 165 -29.38 -9.85 20.85
CA TYR A 165 -30.65 -10.31 20.30
C TYR A 165 -30.44 -11.62 19.55
N ASP A 166 -31.29 -12.61 19.85
CA ASP A 166 -31.33 -13.89 19.17
C ASP A 166 -32.32 -13.86 18.03
N TYR A 167 -31.87 -14.25 16.86
CA TYR A 167 -32.64 -14.26 15.62
C TYR A 167 -32.72 -15.68 15.07
N ARG A 168 -33.86 -15.99 14.45
CA ARG A 168 -34.06 -17.20 13.66
C ARG A 168 -34.44 -16.84 12.24
N THR A 169 -33.73 -17.40 11.28
CA THR A 169 -34.01 -17.18 9.86
C THR A 169 -35.26 -17.93 9.42
N VAL A 170 -36.18 -17.24 8.79
CA VAL A 170 -37.41 -17.80 8.17
C VAL A 170 -37.24 -17.92 6.67
N LEU A 171 -36.75 -16.87 6.02
CA LEU A 171 -36.56 -16.82 4.57
C LEU A 171 -35.18 -16.30 4.23
N ARG A 172 -34.51 -16.92 3.27
CA ARG A 172 -33.43 -16.33 2.45
C ARG A 172 -33.83 -16.43 1.00
N ARG A 173 -33.90 -15.29 0.35
CA ARG A 173 -34.35 -15.17 -1.05
C ARG A 173 -33.33 -14.40 -1.85
N ALA A 174 -32.84 -14.96 -2.95
CA ALA A 174 -32.10 -14.24 -3.96
C ALA A 174 -33.10 -13.54 -4.91
N LEU A 175 -32.80 -12.31 -5.32
CA LEU A 175 -33.66 -11.46 -6.16
C LEU A 175 -32.85 -11.00 -7.38
N ALA A 176 -33.28 -11.33 -8.56
CA ALA A 176 -32.70 -10.86 -9.81
C ALA A 176 -33.36 -9.57 -10.25
N VAL A 177 -32.80 -8.42 -9.89
CA VAL A 177 -33.30 -7.10 -10.31
C VAL A 177 -32.34 -6.49 -11.32
N LYS A 178 -32.84 -6.08 -12.49
CA LYS A 178 -32.04 -5.41 -13.52
C LYS A 178 -32.84 -4.24 -14.11
N ASN A 179 -32.16 -3.08 -14.22
CA ASN A 179 -32.78 -1.84 -14.74
C ASN A 179 -34.12 -1.48 -14.04
N GLY A 180 -34.17 -1.68 -12.73
CA GLY A 180 -35.36 -1.40 -11.92
C GLY A 180 -36.54 -2.33 -12.17
N LYS A 181 -36.33 -3.51 -12.73
CA LYS A 181 -37.37 -4.55 -12.95
C LYS A 181 -36.93 -5.84 -12.27
N LEU A 182 -37.84 -6.49 -11.58
CA LEU A 182 -37.67 -7.84 -11.08
C LEU A 182 -37.74 -8.82 -12.27
N LEU A 183 -36.64 -9.52 -12.52
CA LEU A 183 -36.57 -10.55 -13.57
C LEU A 183 -37.02 -11.88 -13.01
N ASP A 184 -36.43 -12.27 -11.86
CA ASP A 184 -36.71 -13.55 -11.22
C ASP A 184 -36.35 -13.48 -9.73
N PHE A 185 -36.79 -14.46 -8.95
CA PHE A 185 -36.39 -14.65 -7.58
C PHE A 185 -36.36 -16.15 -7.23
N LYS A 186 -35.53 -16.51 -6.22
CA LYS A 186 -35.42 -17.87 -5.72
C LYS A 186 -35.32 -17.90 -4.22
N ASN A 187 -36.10 -18.78 -3.57
CA ASN A 187 -35.93 -19.06 -2.16
C ASN A 187 -34.72 -20.01 -1.98
N GLU A 188 -33.66 -19.53 -1.35
CA GLU A 188 -32.49 -20.32 -0.98
C GLU A 188 -32.69 -21.07 0.33
N TYR A 189 -33.56 -20.54 1.18
CA TYR A 189 -33.99 -21.14 2.43
C TYR A 189 -35.39 -20.64 2.76
N LEU A 190 -36.27 -21.55 3.17
CA LEU A 190 -37.59 -21.25 3.70
C LEU A 190 -37.94 -22.25 4.80
N SER A 191 -38.22 -21.79 5.99
CA SER A 191 -38.66 -22.61 7.11
C SER A 191 -39.96 -22.06 7.66
N VAL A 192 -41.05 -22.75 7.34
CA VAL A 192 -42.40 -22.43 7.84
C VAL A 192 -42.95 -23.57 8.71
N ARG A 193 -42.15 -24.62 8.96
CA ARG A 193 -42.57 -25.86 9.67
C ARG A 193 -42.99 -25.61 11.12
N ASP A 194 -42.48 -24.56 11.77
CA ASP A 194 -42.85 -24.22 13.14
C ASP A 194 -44.20 -23.50 13.25
N VAL A 195 -44.79 -23.08 12.11
CA VAL A 195 -46.00 -22.27 12.07
C VAL A 195 -47.13 -22.99 11.29
N LEU A 196 -46.74 -23.82 10.29
CA LEU A 196 -47.61 -24.53 9.40
C LEU A 196 -47.51 -26.06 9.62
N SER A 197 -48.64 -26.75 9.53
CA SER A 197 -48.66 -28.23 9.58
C SER A 197 -48.10 -28.83 8.29
N GLU A 198 -47.66 -30.13 8.39
CA GLU A 198 -47.17 -30.85 7.21
C GLU A 198 -48.20 -30.97 6.09
N GLU A 199 -49.51 -31.03 6.43
CA GLU A 199 -50.60 -31.07 5.46
C GLU A 199 -50.75 -29.73 4.71
N GLU A 200 -50.44 -28.59 5.35
CA GLU A 200 -50.51 -27.28 4.75
C GLU A 200 -49.32 -27.02 3.82
N ILE A 201 -48.22 -27.72 4.02
CA ILE A 201 -46.99 -27.65 3.20
C ILE A 201 -47.06 -28.62 2.01
N ALA A 202 -47.71 -29.78 2.21
CA ALA A 202 -47.82 -30.87 1.22
C ALA A 202 -48.53 -30.38 -0.08
N GLY A 203 -47.88 -30.62 -1.20
CA GLY A 203 -48.41 -30.27 -2.53
C GLY A 203 -47.96 -28.95 -3.11
N ARG A 204 -47.01 -28.24 -2.47
CA ARG A 204 -46.38 -27.04 -2.97
C ARG A 204 -44.93 -27.33 -3.32
N ASP A 205 -44.55 -27.24 -4.59
CA ASP A 205 -43.29 -27.70 -5.15
C ASP A 205 -42.05 -27.21 -4.38
N GLU A 206 -41.30 -28.17 -3.83
CA GLU A 206 -39.90 -28.02 -3.42
C GLU A 206 -38.99 -28.20 -4.65
N GLU A 207 -38.81 -27.20 -5.47
CA GLU A 207 -37.69 -27.23 -6.43
C GLU A 207 -36.37 -26.91 -5.78
N ILE A 208 -35.55 -27.93 -5.66
CA ILE A 208 -34.23 -27.97 -5.07
C ILE A 208 -33.20 -27.39 -6.04
N LEU A 209 -32.36 -26.45 -5.48
CA LEU A 209 -30.94 -26.28 -5.76
C LEU A 209 -30.46 -26.16 -7.23
N PHE A 210 -30.50 -24.94 -7.78
CA PHE A 210 -29.38 -24.41 -8.59
C PHE A 210 -29.56 -22.90 -8.68
N ASP A 211 -28.44 -22.16 -8.57
CA ASP A 211 -28.48 -20.69 -8.64
C ASP A 211 -28.79 -20.24 -10.09
N PRO A 212 -30.06 -19.86 -10.43
CA PRO A 212 -30.41 -19.47 -11.79
C PRO A 212 -29.74 -18.18 -12.21
N TYR A 213 -29.31 -17.38 -11.22
CA TYR A 213 -28.67 -16.10 -11.45
C TYR A 213 -27.21 -16.28 -11.94
N LEU A 214 -26.49 -17.21 -11.33
CA LEU A 214 -25.18 -17.63 -11.84
C LEU A 214 -25.30 -18.16 -13.28
N ARG A 215 -26.36 -18.88 -13.56
CA ARG A 215 -26.66 -19.38 -14.90
C ARG A 215 -26.98 -18.25 -15.89
N SER A 216 -27.76 -17.25 -15.48
CA SER A 216 -28.13 -16.09 -16.32
C SER A 216 -26.93 -15.19 -16.59
N ILE A 217 -26.05 -14.96 -15.58
CA ILE A 217 -24.81 -14.20 -15.73
C ILE A 217 -23.85 -14.90 -16.70
N ILE A 218 -23.74 -16.20 -16.57
CA ILE A 218 -22.82 -16.99 -17.40
C ILE A 218 -23.36 -17.14 -18.83
N GLN A 219 -24.67 -17.23 -19.00
CA GLN A 219 -25.34 -17.26 -20.31
C GLN A 219 -25.40 -15.89 -21.00
N SER A 220 -25.46 -14.80 -20.23
CA SER A 220 -25.45 -13.42 -20.76
C SER A 220 -24.06 -12.90 -21.13
N ARG A 221 -23.03 -13.72 -21.05
CA ARG A 221 -21.63 -13.40 -21.43
C ARG A 221 -21.42 -12.97 -22.88
N LYS A 222 -22.47 -12.65 -23.61
CA LYS A 222 -22.33 -12.12 -24.96
C LYS A 222 -21.80 -10.70 -25.01
N ASP A 223 -22.10 -9.84 -24.02
CA ASP A 223 -21.60 -8.47 -23.97
C ASP A 223 -21.67 -7.96 -22.52
N ASP A 224 -20.53 -7.53 -21.93
CA ASP A 224 -20.41 -6.86 -20.64
C ASP A 224 -20.96 -7.61 -19.40
N VAL A 225 -20.22 -8.60 -18.92
CA VAL A 225 -20.38 -9.04 -17.52
C VAL A 225 -19.80 -7.97 -16.61
N SER A 226 -20.67 -7.13 -16.13
CA SER A 226 -20.37 -6.17 -15.10
C SER A 226 -19.99 -6.95 -13.83
N ILE A 227 -18.79 -6.68 -13.30
CA ILE A 227 -18.27 -7.15 -12.01
C ILE A 227 -19.27 -6.92 -10.85
N ARG A 228 -20.28 -6.09 -11.06
CA ARG A 228 -21.40 -5.82 -10.14
C ARG A 228 -22.20 -7.07 -9.74
N ASP A 229 -22.15 -8.10 -10.57
CA ASP A 229 -22.94 -9.30 -10.36
C ASP A 229 -22.29 -10.33 -9.39
N ILE A 230 -21.00 -10.11 -9.04
CA ILE A 230 -20.21 -11.07 -8.26
C ILE A 230 -20.58 -11.07 -6.78
N ILE A 231 -20.97 -9.93 -6.21
CA ILE A 231 -21.39 -9.83 -4.79
C ILE A 231 -22.58 -10.75 -4.49
N GLN A 232 -23.46 -10.95 -5.47
CA GLN A 232 -24.65 -11.80 -5.34
C GLN A 232 -24.32 -13.30 -5.36
N THR A 233 -23.17 -13.65 -5.95
CA THR A 233 -22.73 -15.03 -6.14
C THR A 233 -21.68 -15.49 -5.13
N ILE A 234 -21.37 -14.68 -4.13
CA ILE A 234 -20.43 -15.07 -3.07
C ILE A 234 -20.94 -16.32 -2.37
N GLN A 235 -20.18 -17.39 -2.46
CA GLN A 235 -20.50 -18.67 -1.81
C GLN A 235 -20.08 -18.64 -0.33
N GLU A 236 -20.67 -19.50 0.48
CA GLU A 236 -20.41 -19.58 1.92
C GLU A 236 -18.92 -19.73 2.23
N LYS A 237 -18.20 -20.62 1.54
CA LYS A 237 -16.75 -20.82 1.69
C LYS A 237 -15.93 -19.55 1.35
N GLN A 238 -16.34 -18.82 0.33
CA GLN A 238 -15.70 -17.55 -0.05
C GLN A 238 -15.96 -16.49 1.02
N PHE A 239 -17.20 -16.43 1.52
CA PHE A 239 -17.58 -15.49 2.55
C PHE A 239 -16.88 -15.77 3.90
N GLU A 240 -16.62 -17.02 4.24
CA GLU A 240 -15.82 -17.38 5.40
C GLU A 240 -14.43 -16.72 5.37
N VAL A 241 -13.80 -16.68 4.22
CA VAL A 241 -12.50 -16.00 4.03
C VAL A 241 -12.65 -14.49 4.11
N ILE A 242 -13.69 -13.93 3.49
CA ILE A 242 -13.96 -12.48 3.51
C ILE A 242 -14.14 -11.97 4.95
N ASN A 243 -14.80 -12.75 5.81
CA ASN A 243 -15.17 -12.37 7.17
C ASN A 243 -14.11 -12.71 8.24
N ARG A 244 -12.91 -13.16 7.88
CA ARG A 244 -11.85 -13.45 8.84
C ARG A 244 -11.40 -12.18 9.57
N PRO A 245 -10.90 -12.28 10.83
CA PRO A 245 -10.37 -11.14 11.56
C PRO A 245 -9.31 -10.35 10.77
N GLU A 246 -9.25 -9.04 10.99
CA GLU A 246 -8.32 -8.14 10.29
C GLU A 246 -6.86 -8.56 10.43
N ARG A 247 -6.45 -8.86 11.67
CA ARG A 247 -5.05 -9.19 12.00
C ARG A 247 -4.68 -10.67 11.77
N GLU A 248 -5.57 -11.44 11.16
CA GLU A 248 -5.26 -12.81 10.80
C GLU A 248 -4.43 -12.85 9.51
N SER A 249 -3.24 -13.46 9.61
CA SER A 249 -2.45 -13.82 8.43
C SER A 249 -2.90 -15.18 7.92
N PHE A 250 -3.11 -15.29 6.61
CA PHE A 250 -3.49 -16.55 5.97
C PHE A 250 -3.13 -16.57 4.49
N VAL A 251 -3.18 -17.77 3.93
CA VAL A 251 -3.12 -18.00 2.49
C VAL A 251 -4.47 -18.52 2.01
N LEU A 252 -4.96 -18.02 0.89
CA LEU A 252 -6.06 -18.61 0.12
C LEU A 252 -5.49 -19.29 -1.14
N GLN A 253 -5.37 -20.61 -1.07
CA GLN A 253 -5.10 -21.47 -2.23
C GLN A 253 -6.41 -21.68 -2.97
N GLY A 254 -6.49 -21.26 -4.22
CA GLY A 254 -7.69 -21.48 -5.03
C GLY A 254 -7.32 -21.90 -6.46
N CYS A 255 -8.06 -22.83 -7.03
CA CYS A 255 -7.86 -23.24 -8.44
C CYS A 255 -8.09 -22.06 -9.40
N ALA A 256 -7.66 -22.22 -10.66
CA ALA A 256 -7.97 -21.27 -11.72
C ALA A 256 -9.48 -20.99 -11.76
N GLY A 257 -9.89 -19.73 -11.89
CA GLY A 257 -11.30 -19.37 -11.96
C GLY A 257 -12.10 -19.47 -10.65
N SER A 258 -11.46 -19.69 -9.48
CA SER A 258 -12.15 -19.73 -8.18
C SER A 258 -12.53 -18.37 -7.61
N GLY A 259 -12.14 -17.28 -8.27
CA GLY A 259 -12.49 -15.91 -7.87
C GLY A 259 -11.57 -15.31 -6.80
N LYS A 260 -10.31 -15.80 -6.64
CA LYS A 260 -9.32 -15.31 -5.65
C LYS A 260 -9.23 -13.80 -5.55
N THR A 261 -8.96 -13.14 -6.65
CA THR A 261 -8.84 -11.68 -6.73
C THR A 261 -10.09 -10.95 -6.28
N MET A 262 -11.26 -11.50 -6.63
CA MET A 262 -12.54 -10.92 -6.21
C MET A 262 -12.74 -11.06 -4.70
N ILE A 263 -12.36 -12.20 -4.13
CA ILE A 263 -12.42 -12.41 -2.68
C ILE A 263 -11.46 -11.44 -1.97
N LEU A 264 -10.25 -11.22 -2.52
CA LEU A 264 -9.33 -10.20 -2.01
C LEU A 264 -9.99 -8.84 -1.92
N LEU A 265 -10.61 -8.36 -3.01
CA LEU A 265 -11.24 -7.05 -3.07
C LEU A 265 -12.48 -6.95 -2.16
N HIS A 266 -13.30 -8.00 -2.12
CA HIS A 266 -14.45 -8.05 -1.23
C HIS A 266 -14.04 -8.07 0.24
N ARG A 267 -13.00 -8.84 0.60
CA ARG A 267 -12.45 -8.83 1.94
C ARG A 267 -11.93 -7.46 2.33
N LEU A 268 -11.18 -6.82 1.45
CA LEU A 268 -10.69 -5.46 1.69
C LEU A 268 -11.85 -4.48 1.91
N SER A 269 -12.87 -4.52 1.03
CA SER A 269 -14.08 -3.69 1.16
C SER A 269 -14.83 -3.97 2.46
N TYR A 270 -14.95 -5.24 2.84
CA TYR A 270 -15.57 -5.66 4.09
C TYR A 270 -14.83 -5.14 5.32
N LEU A 271 -13.50 -5.29 5.37
CA LEU A 271 -12.67 -4.82 6.48
C LEU A 271 -12.70 -3.29 6.61
N MET A 272 -12.62 -2.56 5.49
CA MET A 272 -12.71 -1.10 5.47
C MET A 272 -14.07 -0.57 5.93
N TYR A 273 -15.15 -1.31 5.66
CA TYR A 273 -16.51 -0.94 6.10
C TYR A 273 -16.73 -1.20 7.59
N ASN A 274 -16.23 -2.32 8.12
CA ASN A 274 -16.50 -2.75 9.49
C ASN A 274 -15.47 -2.26 10.51
N ASN A 275 -14.35 -1.64 10.07
CA ASN A 275 -13.31 -1.13 10.95
C ASN A 275 -13.00 0.33 10.65
N GLU A 276 -13.56 1.24 11.45
CA GLU A 276 -13.34 2.68 11.33
C GLU A 276 -11.88 3.11 11.57
N ASN A 277 -11.10 2.30 12.27
CA ASN A 277 -9.68 2.57 12.56
C ASN A 277 -8.76 2.17 11.40
N LEU A 278 -9.19 1.30 10.48
CA LEU A 278 -8.41 0.88 9.33
C LEU A 278 -8.43 1.95 8.24
N ARG A 279 -7.31 2.62 8.05
CA ARG A 279 -7.19 3.68 7.05
C ARG A 279 -6.59 3.13 5.75
N PRO A 280 -7.01 3.64 4.56
CA PRO A 280 -6.45 3.20 3.27
C PRO A 280 -4.92 3.24 3.19
N ARG A 281 -4.28 4.20 3.87
CA ARG A 281 -2.82 4.34 3.91
C ARG A 281 -2.09 3.25 4.72
N ASP A 282 -2.82 2.53 5.58
CA ASP A 282 -2.28 1.47 6.41
C ASP A 282 -2.35 0.09 5.70
N VAL A 283 -2.93 0.07 4.49
CA VAL A 283 -3.13 -1.11 3.65
C VAL A 283 -2.30 -1.05 2.38
N LEU A 284 -1.68 -2.18 2.02
CA LEU A 284 -0.96 -2.38 0.77
C LEU A 284 -1.57 -3.56 0.00
N VAL A 285 -1.82 -3.37 -1.29
CA VAL A 285 -2.22 -4.44 -2.21
C VAL A 285 -1.10 -4.63 -3.23
N ILE A 286 -0.48 -5.80 -3.23
CA ILE A 286 0.55 -6.21 -4.19
C ILE A 286 -0.10 -7.05 -5.28
N THR A 287 0.13 -6.67 -6.53
CA THR A 287 -0.47 -7.26 -7.72
C THR A 287 0.59 -7.73 -8.71
N PRO A 288 0.26 -8.66 -9.61
CA PRO A 288 1.24 -9.23 -10.52
C PRO A 288 1.73 -8.27 -11.63
N SER A 289 0.90 -7.27 -12.03
CA SER A 289 1.24 -6.39 -13.15
C SER A 289 0.46 -5.07 -13.11
N ASP A 290 0.97 -4.05 -13.84
CA ASP A 290 0.31 -2.73 -13.98
C ASP A 290 -1.01 -2.79 -14.73
N SER A 291 -1.16 -3.69 -15.70
CA SER A 291 -2.42 -3.92 -16.40
C SER A 291 -3.50 -4.42 -15.43
N PHE A 292 -3.10 -5.20 -14.46
CA PHE A 292 -3.97 -5.70 -13.41
C PHE A 292 -4.33 -4.61 -12.39
N ASN A 293 -3.41 -3.68 -12.12
CA ASN A 293 -3.70 -2.49 -11.32
C ASN A 293 -4.84 -1.66 -11.94
N ALA A 294 -4.80 -1.43 -13.26
CA ALA A 294 -5.86 -0.69 -13.95
C ALA A 294 -7.24 -1.38 -13.82
N PHE A 295 -7.27 -2.70 -13.88
CA PHE A 295 -8.48 -3.49 -13.65
C PHE A 295 -8.99 -3.37 -12.20
N ILE A 296 -8.09 -3.44 -11.21
CA ILE A 296 -8.45 -3.24 -9.80
C ILE A 296 -8.94 -1.81 -9.54
N ASP A 297 -8.36 -0.81 -10.19
CA ASP A 297 -8.79 0.59 -10.04
C ASP A 297 -10.22 0.80 -10.53
N GLU A 298 -10.63 0.15 -11.61
CA GLU A 298 -12.02 0.16 -12.09
C GLU A 298 -12.97 -0.49 -11.06
N LEU A 299 -12.57 -1.65 -10.50
CA LEU A 299 -13.31 -2.35 -9.45
C LEU A 299 -13.37 -1.58 -8.14
N SER A 300 -12.29 -0.91 -7.77
CA SER A 300 -12.18 -0.15 -6.52
C SER A 300 -13.20 0.99 -6.46
N GLN A 301 -13.59 1.54 -7.61
CA GLN A 301 -14.65 2.55 -7.68
C GLN A 301 -16.02 1.98 -7.27
N VAL A 302 -16.29 0.74 -7.64
CA VAL A 302 -17.55 0.04 -7.31
C VAL A 302 -17.57 -0.38 -5.83
N LEU A 303 -16.44 -0.78 -5.30
CA LEU A 303 -16.26 -1.28 -3.93
C LEU A 303 -15.87 -0.20 -2.92
N GLU A 304 -15.82 1.07 -3.33
CA GLU A 304 -15.46 2.22 -2.48
C GLU A 304 -14.00 2.17 -1.95
N LEU A 305 -13.08 1.53 -2.68
CA LEU A 305 -11.67 1.33 -2.32
C LEU A 305 -10.69 2.37 -2.91
N GLN A 306 -11.16 3.50 -3.42
CA GLN A 306 -10.44 4.49 -4.24
C GLN A 306 -9.15 5.07 -3.65
N LYS A 307 -8.83 4.81 -2.38
CA LYS A 307 -7.64 5.37 -1.70
C LYS A 307 -6.65 4.30 -1.27
N VAL A 308 -6.92 3.04 -1.55
CA VAL A 308 -6.02 1.95 -1.20
C VAL A 308 -4.87 1.91 -2.20
N ARG A 309 -3.65 1.75 -1.69
CA ARG A 309 -2.47 1.68 -2.54
C ARG A 309 -2.32 0.31 -3.16
N THR A 310 -2.45 0.27 -4.49
CA THR A 310 -2.26 -0.93 -5.31
C THR A 310 -1.00 -0.76 -6.16
N VAL A 311 -0.05 -1.67 -6.06
CA VAL A 311 1.26 -1.58 -6.74
C VAL A 311 1.79 -2.96 -7.09
N THR A 312 2.70 -3.03 -8.07
CA THR A 312 3.53 -4.22 -8.27
C THR A 312 4.59 -4.34 -7.17
N LEU A 313 5.13 -5.54 -6.97
CA LEU A 313 6.19 -5.74 -5.99
C LEU A 313 7.46 -4.92 -6.31
N ALA A 314 7.79 -4.76 -7.59
CA ALA A 314 8.89 -3.90 -8.04
C ALA A 314 8.64 -2.43 -7.68
N GLU A 315 7.43 -1.93 -7.91
CA GLU A 315 7.06 -0.55 -7.54
C GLU A 315 7.06 -0.32 -6.03
N TYR A 316 6.69 -1.34 -5.25
CA TYR A 316 6.83 -1.28 -3.80
C TYR A 316 8.29 -1.09 -3.39
N TYR A 317 9.22 -1.90 -3.92
CA TYR A 317 10.65 -1.75 -3.65
C TYR A 317 11.18 -0.39 -4.10
N TYR A 318 10.76 0.11 -5.27
CA TYR A 318 11.15 1.46 -5.71
C TYR A 318 10.63 2.55 -4.77
N ALA A 319 9.42 2.40 -4.23
CA ALA A 319 8.90 3.37 -3.26
C ALA A 319 9.68 3.34 -1.94
N VAL A 320 10.08 2.16 -1.47
CA VAL A 320 10.94 2.00 -0.30
C VAL A 320 12.29 2.68 -0.55
N LEU A 321 12.93 2.42 -1.68
CA LEU A 321 14.23 3.01 -2.03
C LEU A 321 14.14 4.52 -2.24
N LYS A 322 13.04 5.02 -2.80
CA LYS A 322 12.81 6.46 -2.96
C LYS A 322 12.74 7.18 -1.62
N ASN A 323 12.13 6.57 -0.60
CA ASN A 323 12.15 7.11 0.77
C ASN A 323 13.57 7.15 1.37
N GLU A 324 14.44 6.25 0.92
CA GLU A 324 15.88 6.25 1.26
C GLU A 324 16.71 7.20 0.37
N GLY A 325 16.09 7.99 -0.50
CA GLY A 325 16.75 8.91 -1.43
C GLY A 325 17.36 8.22 -2.67
N ILE A 326 17.03 6.96 -2.93
CA ILE A 326 17.58 6.17 -4.04
C ILE A 326 16.53 6.05 -5.14
N ASP A 327 16.75 6.69 -6.30
CA ASP A 327 15.93 6.52 -7.48
C ASP A 327 16.62 5.57 -8.48
N LEU A 328 15.98 4.43 -8.76
CA LEU A 328 16.47 3.43 -9.71
C LEU A 328 15.80 3.52 -11.08
N LYS A 329 14.56 4.04 -11.17
CA LYS A 329 13.75 3.97 -12.40
C LYS A 329 14.45 4.60 -13.62
N GLU A 330 15.14 5.70 -13.41
CA GLU A 330 15.85 6.44 -14.48
C GLU A 330 17.12 5.72 -14.99
N LYS A 331 17.57 4.68 -14.33
CA LYS A 331 18.86 4.01 -14.57
C LYS A 331 18.72 2.56 -15.02
N LEU A 332 17.48 2.09 -15.25
CA LEU A 332 17.23 0.71 -15.60
C LEU A 332 17.81 0.36 -16.98
N CYS A 333 18.50 -0.78 -17.01
CA CYS A 333 18.99 -1.37 -18.25
C CYS A 333 17.83 -2.09 -18.97
N GLY A 334 17.69 -1.88 -20.27
CA GLY A 334 16.66 -2.53 -21.09
C GLY A 334 16.93 -4.01 -21.40
N GLU A 335 18.10 -4.55 -21.01
CA GLU A 335 18.46 -5.94 -21.21
C GLU A 335 17.80 -6.84 -20.16
N ARG A 336 17.54 -8.09 -20.52
CA ARG A 336 17.04 -9.09 -19.56
C ARG A 336 18.19 -9.58 -18.68
N PRO A 337 17.96 -9.71 -17.34
CA PRO A 337 18.94 -10.29 -16.45
C PRO A 337 19.24 -11.75 -16.79
N ASP A 338 20.45 -12.20 -16.46
CA ASP A 338 20.83 -13.61 -16.61
C ASP A 338 19.94 -14.53 -15.74
N PRO A 339 19.36 -15.61 -16.29
CA PRO A 339 18.49 -16.51 -15.52
C PRO A 339 19.17 -17.19 -14.33
N ALA A 340 20.46 -17.49 -14.42
CA ALA A 340 21.20 -18.07 -13.31
C ALA A 340 21.42 -17.07 -12.18
N TYR A 341 21.60 -15.78 -12.52
CA TYR A 341 21.61 -14.71 -11.52
C TYR A 341 20.25 -14.56 -10.86
N LEU A 342 19.15 -14.60 -11.61
CA LEU A 342 17.79 -14.53 -11.04
C LEU A 342 17.52 -15.71 -10.11
N ALA A 343 17.92 -16.91 -10.48
CA ALA A 343 17.80 -18.09 -9.63
C ALA A 343 18.59 -17.95 -8.31
N TYR A 344 19.77 -17.36 -8.35
CA TYR A 344 20.54 -17.02 -7.15
C TYR A 344 19.89 -15.92 -6.33
N LEU A 345 19.48 -14.81 -6.96
CA LEU A 345 18.92 -13.64 -6.32
C LEU A 345 17.65 -13.93 -5.51
N TYR A 346 16.75 -14.76 -6.06
CA TYR A 346 15.50 -15.12 -5.39
C TYR A 346 15.59 -16.35 -4.49
N SER A 347 16.78 -16.96 -4.37
CA SER A 347 17.04 -18.07 -3.45
C SER A 347 17.22 -17.59 -2.00
N GLU A 348 17.06 -18.46 -1.03
CA GLU A 348 17.35 -18.21 0.39
C GLU A 348 18.84 -17.97 0.66
N ARG A 349 19.70 -18.37 -0.28
CA ARG A 349 21.15 -18.17 -0.19
C ARG A 349 21.55 -16.70 -0.32
N PHE A 350 20.87 -15.93 -1.16
CA PHE A 350 21.20 -14.53 -1.42
C PHE A 350 21.13 -13.64 -0.15
N PRO A 351 20.04 -13.60 0.64
CA PRO A 351 20.01 -12.84 1.89
C PRO A 351 21.08 -13.31 2.90
N ALA A 352 21.34 -14.62 2.97
CA ALA A 352 22.35 -15.17 3.85
C ALA A 352 23.79 -14.71 3.47
N ASP A 353 24.10 -14.71 2.18
CA ASP A 353 25.38 -14.23 1.63
C ASP A 353 25.52 -12.71 1.84
N LEU A 354 24.43 -11.93 1.66
CA LEU A 354 24.39 -10.50 1.95
C LEU A 354 24.71 -10.24 3.42
N LYS A 355 24.00 -10.91 4.33
CA LYS A 355 24.21 -10.78 5.79
C LYS A 355 25.67 -11.08 6.15
N LYS A 356 26.21 -12.19 5.63
CA LYS A 356 27.61 -12.58 5.87
C LYS A 356 28.58 -11.51 5.36
N LYS A 357 28.37 -10.98 4.15
CA LYS A 357 29.24 -9.98 3.55
C LYS A 357 29.18 -8.64 4.29
N VAL A 358 27.96 -8.18 4.66
CA VAL A 358 27.77 -6.96 5.45
C VAL A 358 28.42 -7.09 6.83
N SER A 359 28.25 -8.26 7.49
CA SER A 359 28.89 -8.53 8.78
C SER A 359 30.41 -8.57 8.69
N SER A 360 30.98 -9.12 7.60
CA SER A 360 32.42 -9.09 7.35
C SER A 360 32.93 -7.66 7.17
N LEU A 361 32.27 -6.85 6.33
CA LEU A 361 32.63 -5.43 6.13
C LEU A 361 32.57 -4.63 7.44
N TYR A 362 31.53 -4.88 8.24
CA TYR A 362 31.38 -4.27 9.55
C TYR A 362 32.51 -4.71 10.49
N GLY A 363 32.76 -6.03 10.61
CA GLY A 363 33.80 -6.59 11.47
C GLY A 363 35.20 -6.11 11.10
N ASP A 364 35.52 -6.05 9.81
CA ASP A 364 36.78 -5.56 9.29
C ASP A 364 37.03 -4.09 9.66
N LEU A 365 35.99 -3.26 9.49
CA LEU A 365 36.06 -1.82 9.77
C LEU A 365 36.03 -1.53 11.28
N TYR A 366 35.14 -2.20 12.02
CA TYR A 366 35.06 -2.05 13.48
C TYR A 366 36.35 -2.52 14.16
N GLY A 367 36.92 -3.65 13.69
CA GLY A 367 38.15 -4.20 14.23
C GLY A 367 39.36 -3.27 14.14
N LEU A 368 39.38 -2.37 13.14
CA LEU A 368 40.44 -1.36 13.04
C LEU A 368 40.44 -0.39 14.23
N PHE A 369 39.25 0.02 14.69
CA PHE A 369 39.11 0.94 15.84
C PHE A 369 39.16 0.23 17.18
N ALA A 370 38.83 -1.08 17.21
CA ALA A 370 38.93 -1.90 18.42
C ALA A 370 40.36 -2.40 18.72
N ALA A 371 41.28 -2.29 17.76
CA ALA A 371 42.70 -2.66 17.96
C ALA A 371 43.33 -1.85 19.09
N ALA A 372 44.16 -2.49 19.90
CA ALA A 372 44.74 -1.88 21.11
C ALA A 372 45.46 -0.55 20.84
N GLU A 373 46.23 -0.47 19.75
CA GLU A 373 46.96 0.72 19.33
C GLU A 373 46.04 1.90 19.00
N CYS A 374 44.88 1.61 18.37
CA CYS A 374 43.89 2.61 18.01
C CYS A 374 43.01 3.02 19.21
N ARG A 375 42.75 2.09 20.13
CA ARG A 375 41.91 2.30 21.31
C ARG A 375 42.43 3.40 22.22
N GLU A 376 43.75 3.40 22.53
CA GLU A 376 44.36 4.42 23.38
C GLU A 376 44.21 5.83 22.79
N VAL A 377 44.48 5.99 21.49
CA VAL A 377 44.30 7.28 20.79
C VAL A 377 42.81 7.65 20.75
N THR A 378 41.89 6.70 20.52
CA THR A 378 40.44 6.93 20.51
C THR A 378 39.93 7.40 21.87
N GLU A 379 40.41 6.79 23.00
CA GLU A 379 40.04 7.20 24.36
C GLU A 379 40.51 8.62 24.67
N LYS A 380 41.76 8.97 24.28
CA LYS A 380 42.32 10.33 24.41
C LYS A 380 41.48 11.35 23.63
N ILE A 381 41.18 11.08 22.36
CA ILE A 381 40.33 11.97 21.52
C ILE A 381 38.94 12.11 22.11
N LEU A 382 38.30 11.03 22.57
CA LEU A 382 36.99 11.07 23.20
C LEU A 382 36.97 11.95 24.45
N SER A 383 37.97 11.81 25.30
CA SER A 383 38.15 12.66 26.49
C SER A 383 38.34 14.13 26.10
N ASP A 384 39.12 14.40 25.07
CA ASP A 384 39.35 15.73 24.53
C ASP A 384 38.10 16.34 23.92
N CYS A 385 37.30 15.58 23.15
CA CYS A 385 36.05 16.06 22.62
C CYS A 385 35.06 16.46 23.73
N ARG A 386 34.95 15.64 24.80
CA ARG A 386 34.11 15.97 25.96
C ARG A 386 34.60 17.23 26.68
N ARG A 387 35.90 17.37 26.94
CA ARG A 387 36.49 18.57 27.51
C ARG A 387 36.16 19.81 26.67
N ARG A 388 36.27 19.74 25.36
CA ARG A 388 35.92 20.83 24.43
C ARG A 388 34.46 21.20 24.47
N GLN A 389 33.55 20.23 24.56
CA GLN A 389 32.14 20.48 24.69
C GLN A 389 31.78 21.22 25.98
N GLU A 390 32.41 20.88 27.09
CA GLU A 390 32.27 21.60 28.36
C GLU A 390 32.83 23.03 28.27
N SER A 391 34.02 23.19 27.70
CA SER A 391 34.60 24.51 27.44
C SER A 391 33.71 25.34 26.51
N TYR A 392 33.16 24.75 25.48
CA TYR A 392 32.22 25.43 24.59
C TYR A 392 30.94 25.93 25.31
N LYS A 393 30.38 25.14 26.23
CA LYS A 393 29.25 25.60 27.06
C LYS A 393 29.64 26.81 27.90
N ARG A 394 30.83 26.81 28.52
CA ARG A 394 31.35 27.96 29.31
C ARG A 394 31.57 29.20 28.43
N VAL A 395 32.25 29.03 27.31
CA VAL A 395 32.50 30.10 26.33
C VAL A 395 31.20 30.65 25.77
N LYS A 396 30.22 29.83 25.45
CA LYS A 396 28.91 30.25 24.95
C LYS A 396 28.16 31.11 25.97
N ASN A 397 28.15 30.73 27.25
CA ASN A 397 27.48 31.48 28.31
C ASN A 397 28.21 32.82 28.61
N ALA A 398 29.53 32.82 28.66
CA ALA A 398 30.32 34.04 28.84
C ALA A 398 30.19 35.00 27.65
N SER A 399 30.22 34.49 26.42
CA SER A 399 30.05 35.31 25.24
C SER A 399 28.67 35.95 25.12
N LEU A 400 27.60 35.30 25.64
CA LEU A 400 26.28 35.91 25.74
C LEU A 400 26.25 37.11 26.72
N ARG A 401 27.00 37.03 27.82
CA ARG A 401 27.21 38.15 28.76
C ARG A 401 27.97 39.30 28.09
N VAL A 402 29.12 39.00 27.50
CA VAL A 402 29.93 39.96 26.74
C VAL A 402 29.11 40.65 25.67
N ARG A 403 28.35 39.90 24.91
CA ARG A 403 27.45 40.42 23.86
C ARG A 403 26.41 41.39 24.41
N ARG A 404 25.72 41.04 25.52
CA ARG A 404 24.75 41.93 26.15
C ARG A 404 25.37 43.20 26.66
N ALA A 405 26.58 43.14 27.23
CA ALA A 405 27.31 44.30 27.74
C ALA A 405 27.80 45.24 26.61
N VAL A 406 28.21 44.72 25.46
CA VAL A 406 28.68 45.50 24.31
C VAL A 406 27.55 46.03 23.46
N LEU A 407 26.50 45.21 23.22
CA LEU A 407 25.35 45.58 22.35
C LEU A 407 24.27 46.42 23.04
N GLY A 408 24.32 46.57 24.37
CA GLY A 408 23.44 47.51 25.09
C GLY A 408 23.58 48.98 24.63
N GLU A 409 24.71 49.30 23.98
CA GLU A 409 25.02 50.62 23.47
C GLU A 409 25.09 50.74 21.92
N MET A 410 25.05 49.61 21.17
CA MET A 410 25.05 49.62 19.71
C MET A 410 23.79 48.92 19.18
N LYS A 411 22.78 49.71 18.80
CA LYS A 411 21.69 49.25 17.94
C LYS A 411 22.25 48.94 16.56
N ASP A 412 21.99 47.72 16.09
CA ASP A 412 22.23 47.17 14.77
C ASP A 412 23.68 46.84 14.39
N LYS A 413 23.98 45.58 14.41
CA LYS A 413 24.40 44.72 13.27
C LYS A 413 24.96 43.39 13.77
N GLY A 414 24.28 42.31 13.38
CA GLY A 414 24.92 41.06 13.11
C GLY A 414 25.22 40.12 14.30
N GLU A 415 24.97 38.89 14.07
CA GLU A 415 25.32 37.72 14.87
C GLU A 415 26.67 37.86 15.59
N GLY A 416 26.67 37.55 16.90
CA GLY A 416 27.76 37.76 17.84
C GLY A 416 29.15 37.41 17.30
N TYR A 417 30.10 38.29 17.54
CA TYR A 417 31.49 38.33 17.06
C TYR A 417 32.30 37.05 17.23
N TYR A 418 31.91 36.13 18.19
CA TYR A 418 32.76 35.00 18.54
C TYR A 418 32.28 33.63 18.10
N PHE A 419 30.99 33.49 17.66
CA PHE A 419 30.45 32.28 17.14
C PHE A 419 30.17 32.42 15.65
N THR A 420 31.27 32.67 14.90
CA THR A 420 31.21 32.63 13.45
C THR A 420 30.63 31.27 12.97
N LYS A 421 30.03 31.23 11.79
CA LYS A 421 29.54 30.01 11.19
C LYS A 421 30.59 28.89 11.18
N PRO A 422 31.89 29.17 10.83
CA PRO A 422 32.99 28.21 10.94
C PRO A 422 33.20 27.66 12.36
N PHE A 423 33.16 28.50 13.41
CA PHE A 423 33.35 28.04 14.79
C PHE A 423 32.24 27.11 15.23
N ARG A 424 30.97 27.42 14.93
CA ARG A 424 29.84 26.53 15.22
C ARG A 424 29.93 25.21 14.47
N ALA A 425 30.33 25.24 13.20
CA ALA A 425 30.52 24.06 12.37
C ALA A 425 31.65 23.16 12.96
N LEU A 426 32.76 23.77 13.40
CA LEU A 426 33.81 23.03 14.06
C LEU A 426 33.37 22.38 15.37
N MET A 427 32.57 23.06 16.19
CA MET A 427 32.06 22.48 17.43
C MET A 427 31.09 21.34 17.16
N SER A 428 30.25 21.44 16.10
CA SER A 428 29.40 20.34 15.62
C SER A 428 30.26 19.14 15.17
N ALA A 429 31.38 19.38 14.51
CA ALA A 429 32.31 18.32 14.11
C ALA A 429 32.89 17.56 15.32
N PHE A 430 33.25 18.25 16.40
CA PHE A 430 33.71 17.59 17.65
C PHE A 430 32.58 16.75 18.27
N THR A 431 31.32 17.19 18.23
CA THR A 431 30.18 16.38 18.69
C THR A 431 30.02 15.10 17.87
N GLN A 432 30.05 15.21 16.53
CA GLN A 432 29.96 14.05 15.64
C GLN A 432 31.13 13.07 15.84
N ALA A 433 32.31 13.58 16.12
CA ALA A 433 33.46 12.73 16.45
C ALA A 433 33.27 12.02 17.80
N GLU A 434 32.77 12.73 18.81
CA GLU A 434 32.46 12.16 20.13
C GLU A 434 31.41 11.04 20.02
N ASP A 435 30.32 11.25 19.26
CA ASP A 435 29.24 10.28 19.07
C ASP A 435 29.77 8.96 18.48
N PHE A 436 30.59 9.03 17.43
CA PHE A 436 31.17 7.84 16.82
C PHE A 436 32.17 7.13 17.71
N LEU A 437 33.13 7.88 18.30
CA LEU A 437 34.18 7.29 19.12
C LEU A 437 33.60 6.70 20.42
N GLY A 438 32.60 7.37 21.00
CA GLY A 438 31.86 6.85 22.15
C GLY A 438 31.10 5.58 21.81
N PHE A 439 30.50 5.51 20.64
CA PHE A 439 29.85 4.31 20.14
C PHE A 439 30.83 3.13 19.99
N VAL A 440 31.99 3.34 19.33
CA VAL A 440 32.98 2.29 19.08
C VAL A 440 33.54 1.72 20.40
N LEU A 441 33.70 2.56 21.42
CA LEU A 441 34.24 2.12 22.71
C LEU A 441 33.23 1.44 23.62
N ASN A 442 31.95 1.80 23.56
CA ASN A 442 30.95 1.45 24.58
C ASN A 442 29.72 0.63 24.07
N GLU A 443 29.42 0.62 22.76
CA GLU A 443 28.21 0.03 22.23
C GLU A 443 28.42 -0.91 21.02
N PRO A 444 29.11 -2.06 21.18
CA PRO A 444 29.45 -2.93 20.05
C PRO A 444 28.28 -3.68 19.43
N GLU A 445 27.07 -3.67 20.05
CA GLU A 445 25.94 -4.51 19.63
C GLU A 445 24.98 -3.84 18.62
N ARG A 446 25.27 -2.65 18.14
CA ARG A 446 24.40 -1.95 17.19
C ARG A 446 24.53 -2.48 15.76
N THR A 447 23.53 -2.14 14.91
CA THR A 447 23.49 -2.63 13.53
C THR A 447 24.64 -2.09 12.66
N PRO A 448 25.10 -2.85 11.66
CA PRO A 448 26.11 -2.39 10.71
C PRO A 448 25.76 -1.05 10.03
N ASP A 449 24.52 -0.83 9.62
CA ASP A 449 24.10 0.43 9.00
C ASP A 449 24.28 1.64 9.93
N TYR A 450 24.02 1.47 11.22
CA TYR A 450 24.26 2.53 12.22
C TYR A 450 25.75 2.90 12.30
N PHE A 451 26.62 1.91 12.36
CA PHE A 451 28.07 2.12 12.33
C PHE A 451 28.52 2.85 11.05
N PHE A 452 28.09 2.38 9.87
CA PHE A 452 28.51 2.96 8.60
C PHE A 452 28.11 4.44 8.47
N ARG A 453 26.91 4.81 8.94
CA ARG A 453 26.46 6.22 8.93
C ARG A 453 27.25 7.08 9.88
N LEU A 454 27.44 6.64 11.12
CA LEU A 454 28.24 7.37 12.09
C LEU A 454 29.71 7.50 11.64
N PHE A 455 30.27 6.46 11.01
CA PHE A 455 31.61 6.52 10.47
C PHE A 455 31.77 7.62 9.39
N VAL A 456 30.80 7.76 8.51
CA VAL A 456 30.82 8.81 7.46
C VAL A 456 30.77 10.20 8.08
N GLU A 457 29.92 10.41 9.08
CA GLU A 457 29.81 11.67 9.82
C GLU A 457 31.15 11.96 10.58
N PHE A 458 31.67 10.98 11.29
CA PHE A 458 32.96 11.05 11.95
C PHE A 458 34.09 11.37 10.99
N TYR A 459 34.19 10.65 9.87
CA TYR A 459 35.29 10.85 8.92
C TYR A 459 35.29 12.27 8.34
N ARG A 460 34.12 12.82 8.06
CA ARG A 460 33.93 14.20 7.59
C ARG A 460 34.30 15.21 8.68
N ALA A 461 33.81 14.97 9.89
CA ALA A 461 34.10 15.78 11.07
C ALA A 461 35.58 15.81 11.39
N ALA A 462 36.22 14.66 11.42
CA ALA A 462 37.65 14.54 11.70
C ALA A 462 38.50 15.26 10.62
N LYS A 463 38.15 15.12 9.33
CA LYS A 463 38.80 15.90 8.26
C LYS A 463 38.64 17.41 8.44
N GLN A 464 37.44 17.87 8.80
CA GLN A 464 37.17 19.28 9.07
C GLN A 464 38.02 19.76 10.27
N ILE A 465 38.08 19.00 11.34
CA ILE A 465 38.90 19.31 12.52
C ILE A 465 40.36 19.47 12.10
N VAL A 466 40.93 18.46 11.44
CA VAL A 466 42.33 18.49 10.99
C VAL A 466 42.62 19.70 10.09
N SER A 467 41.73 20.03 9.18
CA SER A 467 41.95 21.06 8.18
C SER A 467 41.69 22.50 8.65
N SER A 468 40.86 22.70 9.68
CA SER A 468 40.36 24.03 10.00
C SER A 468 40.41 24.41 11.47
N ALA A 469 40.64 23.46 12.39
CA ALA A 469 40.57 23.77 13.84
C ALA A 469 41.55 24.87 14.25
N GLU A 470 42.81 24.75 13.86
CA GLU A 470 43.84 25.74 14.22
C GLU A 470 43.46 27.15 13.72
N THR A 471 43.12 27.27 12.45
CA THR A 471 42.75 28.55 11.84
C THR A 471 41.50 29.16 12.51
N VAL A 472 40.47 28.35 12.78
CA VAL A 472 39.22 28.81 13.39
C VAL A 472 39.41 29.28 14.82
N PHE A 473 40.17 28.54 15.65
CA PHE A 473 40.46 28.92 17.02
C PHE A 473 41.39 30.15 17.10
N THR A 474 42.45 30.21 16.27
CA THR A 474 43.32 31.36 16.18
C THR A 474 42.56 32.63 15.82
N ARG A 475 41.74 32.55 14.79
CA ARG A 475 40.91 33.70 14.40
C ARG A 475 39.93 34.15 15.47
N ALA A 476 39.34 33.20 16.20
CA ALA A 476 38.46 33.54 17.31
C ALA A 476 39.21 34.27 18.44
N GLN A 477 40.45 33.89 18.72
CA GLN A 477 41.30 34.58 19.67
C GLN A 477 41.75 35.99 19.20
N GLU A 478 42.06 36.13 17.90
CA GLU A 478 42.36 37.44 17.28
C GLU A 478 41.17 38.40 17.35
N ASP A 479 39.95 37.90 17.04
CA ASP A 479 38.75 38.69 17.14
C ASP A 479 38.48 39.17 18.58
N LEU A 480 38.70 38.29 19.58
CA LEU A 480 38.59 38.63 20.98
C LEU A 480 39.66 39.64 21.42
N SER A 481 40.88 39.48 20.95
CA SER A 481 41.99 40.42 21.24
C SER A 481 41.65 41.81 20.71
N ALA A 482 41.17 41.92 19.48
CA ALA A 482 40.74 43.16 18.88
C ALA A 482 39.60 43.86 19.68
N LEU A 483 38.64 43.04 20.17
CA LEU A 483 37.58 43.54 21.04
C LEU A 483 38.13 44.01 22.37
N GLY A 484 39.03 43.26 22.99
CA GLY A 484 39.72 43.64 24.22
C GLY A 484 40.49 44.96 24.08
N GLU A 485 41.15 45.21 22.94
CA GLU A 485 41.78 46.47 22.64
C GLU A 485 40.79 47.64 22.52
N THR A 486 39.61 47.38 21.94
CA THR A 486 38.53 48.37 21.84
C THR A 486 38.01 48.76 23.23
N VAL A 487 37.74 47.76 24.08
CA VAL A 487 37.32 47.99 25.47
C VAL A 487 38.40 48.71 26.30
N ARG A 488 39.70 48.43 26.10
CA ARG A 488 40.79 49.13 26.76
C ARG A 488 40.84 50.60 26.37
N ARG A 489 40.64 50.91 25.08
CA ARG A 489 40.53 52.30 24.60
C ARG A 489 39.37 53.06 25.26
N GLU A 490 38.21 52.42 25.31
CA GLU A 490 37.05 52.97 26.02
C GLU A 490 37.34 53.25 27.50
N ILE A 491 38.02 52.35 28.20
CA ILE A 491 38.43 52.57 29.60
C ILE A 491 39.37 53.77 29.74
N VAL A 492 40.35 53.91 28.81
CA VAL A 492 41.28 55.07 28.80
C VAL A 492 40.52 56.35 28.59
N ASP A 493 39.57 56.41 27.67
CA ASP A 493 38.75 57.56 27.36
C ASP A 493 37.86 57.89 28.57
N LEU A 494 37.17 56.88 29.14
CA LEU A 494 36.35 57.10 30.36
C LEU A 494 37.18 57.63 31.52
N LYS A 495 38.41 57.13 31.76
CA LYS A 495 39.34 57.64 32.79
C LYS A 495 39.77 59.08 32.49
N ARG A 496 39.95 59.43 31.22
CA ARG A 496 40.26 60.82 30.80
C ARG A 496 39.07 61.79 31.01
N TYR A 497 37.86 61.32 30.68
CA TYR A 497 36.63 62.13 30.90
C TYR A 497 36.37 62.31 32.40
N ARG A 498 36.49 61.19 33.23
CA ARG A 498 36.34 61.24 34.69
C ARG A 498 37.19 62.32 35.35
N ARG A 499 38.42 62.60 34.83
CA ARG A 499 39.33 63.63 35.36
C ARG A 499 38.88 65.06 35.09
N LYS A 500 37.86 65.28 34.27
CA LYS A 500 37.38 66.59 33.83
C LYS A 500 35.99 66.94 34.42
N GLN A 501 35.38 66.14 35.28
CA GLN A 501 34.02 66.28 35.73
C GLN A 501 33.91 66.54 37.21
N GLY A 502 32.77 67.10 37.70
CA GLY A 502 32.46 67.38 39.09
C GLY A 502 32.15 66.15 39.94
N GLU A 503 32.06 66.27 41.28
CA GLU A 503 32.02 65.14 42.24
C GLU A 503 30.81 64.17 42.02
N GLU A 504 29.67 64.63 41.61
CA GLU A 504 28.47 63.77 41.40
C GLU A 504 28.53 62.85 40.14
N GLU A 505 29.22 63.36 39.09
CA GLU A 505 29.40 62.60 37.90
C GLU A 505 30.58 61.62 37.99
N ILE A 506 31.51 61.85 38.95
CA ILE A 506 32.68 60.96 39.20
C ILE A 506 32.27 59.55 39.55
N LEU A 507 31.19 59.35 40.34
CA LEU A 507 30.66 58.05 40.72
C LEU A 507 30.10 57.30 39.53
N THR A 508 29.33 57.98 38.66
CA THR A 508 28.75 57.38 37.44
C THR A 508 29.85 56.91 36.45
N TYR A 509 30.91 57.67 36.30
CA TYR A 509 32.08 57.28 35.51
C TYR A 509 32.88 56.17 36.16
N ALA A 510 33.01 56.11 37.48
CA ALA A 510 33.67 55.04 38.21
C ALA A 510 32.93 53.72 38.01
N ASP A 511 31.61 53.67 38.08
CA ASP A 511 30.82 52.49 37.79
C ASP A 511 30.95 52.03 36.35
N ARG A 512 30.95 52.94 35.38
CA ARG A 512 31.15 52.63 33.96
C ARG A 512 32.54 52.04 33.71
N ILE A 513 33.57 52.55 34.33
CA ILE A 513 34.95 52.03 34.25
C ILE A 513 35.00 50.64 34.85
N ALA A 514 34.45 50.43 36.04
CA ALA A 514 34.41 49.12 36.70
C ALA A 514 33.72 48.07 35.84
N ARG A 515 32.57 48.38 35.24
CA ARG A 515 31.87 47.49 34.33
C ARG A 515 32.69 47.14 33.06
N ARG A 516 33.49 48.06 32.54
CA ARG A 516 34.35 47.83 31.38
C ARG A 516 35.60 47.00 31.76
N GLU A 517 36.12 47.21 32.99
CA GLU A 517 37.24 46.40 33.51
C GLU A 517 36.79 44.95 33.79
N GLU A 518 35.57 44.73 34.29
CA GLU A 518 34.95 43.42 34.42
C GLU A 518 34.77 42.72 33.04
N LEU A 519 34.24 43.49 32.08
CA LEU A 519 34.07 43.00 30.69
C LEU A 519 35.41 42.62 30.07
N LEU A 520 36.49 43.37 30.31
CA LEU A 520 37.82 43.03 29.83
C LEU A 520 38.34 41.73 30.47
N GLY A 521 38.07 41.51 31.75
CA GLY A 521 38.36 40.25 32.44
C GLY A 521 37.61 39.06 31.83
N GLU A 522 36.31 39.23 31.53
CA GLU A 522 35.50 38.19 30.85
C GLU A 522 36.03 37.87 29.45
N ILE A 523 36.40 38.86 28.65
CA ILE A 523 37.04 38.67 27.32
C ILE A 523 38.32 37.88 27.44
N GLY A 524 39.17 38.20 28.44
CA GLY A 524 40.40 37.47 28.71
C GLY A 524 40.16 36.00 29.06
N ALA A 525 39.21 35.75 29.94
CA ALA A 525 38.80 34.40 30.34
C ALA A 525 38.28 33.57 29.17
N VAL A 526 37.46 34.17 28.30
CA VAL A 526 36.96 33.52 27.07
C VAL A 526 38.08 33.19 26.10
N SER A 527 39.03 34.11 25.91
CA SER A 527 40.21 33.89 25.03
C SER A 527 41.13 32.78 25.53
N GLU A 528 41.34 32.69 26.82
CA GLU A 528 42.11 31.62 27.45
C GLU A 528 41.42 30.27 27.29
N GLU A 529 40.08 30.19 27.46
CA GLU A 529 39.34 28.96 27.30
C GLU A 529 39.34 28.48 25.83
N ILE A 530 39.27 29.41 24.88
CA ILE A 530 39.44 29.07 23.42
C ILE A 530 40.87 28.57 23.18
N GLY A 531 41.90 29.10 23.81
CA GLY A 531 43.24 28.57 23.73
C GLY A 531 43.33 27.11 24.19
N ARG A 532 42.69 26.80 25.32
CA ARG A 532 42.60 25.42 25.81
C ARG A 532 41.85 24.48 24.87
N MET A 533 40.83 25.00 24.14
CA MET A 533 40.12 24.22 23.14
C MET A 533 40.96 23.92 21.87
N LYS A 534 42.01 24.69 21.61
CA LYS A 534 42.91 24.47 20.46
C LYS A 534 43.86 23.33 20.72
N GLU A 535 44.25 23.05 21.99
CA GLU A 535 45.23 22.00 22.35
C GLU A 535 44.68 20.58 21.96
N GLY A 536 45.57 19.70 21.45
CA GLY A 536 45.24 18.29 21.17
C GLY A 536 44.43 18.02 19.90
N CYS A 537 44.23 19.00 19.02
CA CYS A 537 43.61 18.79 17.70
C CYS A 537 44.44 17.85 16.80
N ASP A 538 45.72 17.73 17.02
CA ASP A 538 46.67 16.87 16.28
C ASP A 538 46.41 15.38 16.47
N LEU A 539 45.73 14.98 17.56
CA LEU A 539 45.38 13.60 17.84
C LEU A 539 44.48 12.99 16.73
N PHE A 540 43.68 13.82 16.04
CA PHE A 540 42.91 13.33 14.89
C PHE A 540 43.82 12.94 13.71
N SER A 541 44.92 13.64 13.49
CA SER A 541 45.92 13.27 12.48
C SER A 541 46.63 11.98 12.86
N GLU A 542 46.95 11.81 14.16
CA GLU A 542 47.51 10.58 14.71
C GLU A 542 46.54 9.40 14.49
N LEU A 543 45.27 9.55 14.84
CA LEU A 543 44.25 8.52 14.59
C LEU A 543 44.21 8.09 13.13
N PHE A 544 44.22 9.02 12.17
CA PHE A 544 44.24 8.68 10.74
C PHE A 544 45.51 7.95 10.30
N SER A 545 46.61 8.16 10.98
CA SER A 545 47.88 7.45 10.71
C SER A 545 47.88 6.03 11.27
N VAL A 546 47.26 5.83 12.45
CA VAL A 546 47.17 4.54 13.15
C VAL A 546 46.12 3.66 12.48
N VAL A 547 44.92 4.23 12.18
CA VAL A 547 43.88 3.58 11.36
C VAL A 547 44.40 3.53 9.93
N ARG A 548 45.25 2.59 9.61
CA ARG A 548 45.68 2.36 8.22
C ARG A 548 44.47 2.16 7.33
N MET A 549 44.08 3.24 6.62
CA MET A 549 42.86 3.29 5.83
C MET A 549 42.91 2.23 4.75
N SER A 550 42.27 1.09 5.00
CA SER A 550 42.01 0.09 3.97
C SER A 550 41.20 0.73 2.81
N GLY A 551 41.28 0.15 1.62
CA GLY A 551 40.50 0.64 0.46
C GLY A 551 39.00 0.75 0.77
N ALA A 552 38.49 -0.13 1.63
CA ALA A 552 37.08 -0.09 2.09
C ALA A 552 36.79 1.14 2.98
N CYS A 553 37.68 1.46 3.96
CA CYS A 553 37.60 2.68 4.77
C CYS A 553 37.63 3.94 3.91
N ALA A 554 38.58 4.02 2.97
CA ALA A 554 38.69 5.15 2.07
C ALA A 554 37.47 5.28 1.16
N GLY A 555 36.89 4.17 0.72
CA GLY A 555 35.66 4.12 -0.07
C GLY A 555 34.45 4.65 0.69
N LEU A 556 34.22 4.15 1.90
CA LEU A 556 33.13 4.57 2.79
C LEU A 556 33.31 6.04 3.23
N GLY A 557 34.51 6.44 3.59
CA GLY A 557 34.82 7.81 4.05
C GLY A 557 34.63 8.89 2.98
N ARG A 558 34.52 8.52 1.69
CA ARG A 558 34.19 9.46 0.59
C ARG A 558 32.68 9.67 0.41
N CYS A 559 31.84 8.89 1.08
CA CYS A 559 30.40 9.06 1.01
C CYS A 559 29.97 10.42 1.60
N ALA A 560 29.02 11.07 0.96
CA ALA A 560 28.51 12.37 1.39
C ALA A 560 27.31 12.24 2.34
N ASP A 561 26.51 11.19 2.16
CA ASP A 561 25.26 10.97 2.91
C ASP A 561 24.89 9.48 2.98
N SER A 562 23.72 9.19 3.52
CA SER A 562 23.19 7.83 3.65
C SER A 562 22.92 7.15 2.30
N VAL A 563 22.69 7.92 1.24
CA VAL A 563 22.48 7.41 -0.13
C VAL A 563 23.81 6.91 -0.70
N ASP A 564 24.89 7.66 -0.49
CA ASP A 564 26.22 7.27 -0.92
C ASP A 564 26.71 6.04 -0.15
N VAL A 565 26.38 5.93 1.16
CA VAL A 565 26.62 4.71 1.94
C VAL A 565 25.91 3.50 1.32
N ALA A 566 24.63 3.64 0.96
CA ALA A 566 23.89 2.58 0.30
C ALA A 566 24.49 2.18 -1.05
N ARG A 567 24.95 3.16 -1.85
CA ARG A 567 25.64 2.92 -3.13
C ARG A 567 27.00 2.23 -2.93
N TRP A 568 27.74 2.61 -1.90
CA TRP A 568 28.98 1.98 -1.55
C TRP A 568 28.75 0.52 -1.14
N LEU A 569 27.78 0.26 -0.23
CA LEU A 569 27.39 -1.09 0.17
C LEU A 569 26.96 -1.94 -1.03
N TYR A 570 26.17 -1.37 -1.94
CA TYR A 570 25.76 -2.07 -3.16
C TYR A 570 26.96 -2.49 -4.02
N ARG A 571 27.96 -1.62 -4.19
CA ARG A 571 29.18 -1.93 -4.97
C ARG A 571 29.99 -3.06 -4.34
N GLU A 572 30.17 -3.03 -3.01
CA GLU A 572 30.97 -4.00 -2.28
C GLU A 572 30.28 -5.36 -2.15
N THR A 573 28.97 -5.42 -2.31
CA THR A 573 28.13 -6.63 -2.12
C THR A 573 27.46 -7.06 -3.42
N VAL A 574 26.27 -6.53 -3.73
CA VAL A 574 25.41 -6.98 -4.85
C VAL A 574 26.15 -6.91 -6.20
N GLN A 575 26.83 -5.81 -6.48
CA GLN A 575 27.55 -5.65 -7.75
C GLN A 575 28.72 -6.65 -7.86
N SER A 576 29.34 -7.04 -6.75
CA SER A 576 30.37 -8.08 -6.75
C SER A 576 29.81 -9.44 -7.14
N TYR A 577 28.58 -9.76 -6.71
CA TYR A 577 27.88 -10.99 -7.12
C TYR A 577 27.47 -10.94 -8.60
N LYS A 578 26.92 -9.82 -9.08
CA LYS A 578 26.53 -9.63 -10.50
C LYS A 578 27.69 -9.84 -11.46
N ARG A 579 28.90 -9.38 -11.11
CA ARG A 579 30.10 -9.54 -11.94
C ARG A 579 30.41 -11.02 -12.23
N ARG A 580 30.06 -11.95 -11.32
CA ARG A 580 30.23 -13.39 -11.53
C ARG A 580 29.37 -13.93 -12.67
N TYR A 581 28.25 -13.23 -12.99
CA TYR A 581 27.32 -13.55 -14.07
C TYR A 581 27.49 -12.59 -15.27
N GLY A 582 28.60 -11.85 -15.36
CA GLY A 582 28.87 -10.90 -16.45
C GLY A 582 27.97 -9.64 -16.48
N MET A 583 27.12 -9.44 -15.47
CA MET A 583 26.13 -8.35 -15.42
C MET A 583 26.75 -7.06 -14.89
N LYS A 584 26.51 -5.94 -15.58
CA LYS A 584 27.04 -4.60 -15.22
C LYS A 584 25.95 -3.55 -14.99
N GLY A 585 24.82 -3.66 -15.68
CA GLY A 585 23.72 -2.69 -15.63
C GLY A 585 22.92 -2.73 -14.32
N ILE A 586 21.97 -1.81 -14.15
CA ILE A 586 20.95 -1.82 -13.10
C ILE A 586 19.68 -2.40 -13.74
N TYR A 587 19.11 -3.40 -13.10
CA TYR A 587 17.93 -4.12 -13.57
C TYR A 587 16.77 -3.93 -12.58
N GLU A 588 15.54 -4.22 -13.01
CA GLU A 588 14.36 -4.14 -12.16
C GLU A 588 14.52 -4.94 -10.85
N CYS A 589 15.11 -6.14 -10.93
CA CYS A 589 15.37 -7.00 -9.78
C CYS A 589 16.37 -6.40 -8.75
N ASP A 590 17.15 -5.38 -9.12
CA ASP A 590 18.02 -4.67 -8.17
C ASP A 590 17.23 -3.87 -7.13
N GLY A 591 15.95 -3.58 -7.37
CA GLY A 591 15.05 -3.03 -6.36
C GLY A 591 14.95 -3.94 -5.14
N TYR A 592 14.67 -5.23 -5.36
CA TYR A 592 14.68 -6.25 -4.31
C TYR A 592 16.08 -6.38 -3.66
N ALA A 593 17.13 -6.49 -4.48
CA ALA A 593 18.50 -6.69 -4.01
C ALA A 593 18.96 -5.58 -3.06
N LEU A 594 18.66 -4.32 -3.39
CA LEU A 594 19.00 -3.16 -2.55
C LEU A 594 18.17 -3.12 -1.27
N CYS A 595 16.85 -3.36 -1.34
CA CYS A 595 16.02 -3.41 -0.14
C CYS A 595 16.50 -4.53 0.81
N ALA A 596 16.82 -5.71 0.29
CA ALA A 596 17.36 -6.81 1.06
C ALA A 596 18.72 -6.44 1.70
N LEU A 597 19.63 -5.82 0.93
CA LEU A 597 20.92 -5.35 1.43
C LEU A 597 20.76 -4.36 2.60
N LEU A 598 19.94 -3.33 2.43
CA LEU A 598 19.72 -2.32 3.45
C LEU A 598 19.06 -2.91 4.70
N ALA A 599 18.11 -3.83 4.51
CA ALA A 599 17.48 -4.55 5.61
C ALA A 599 18.47 -5.48 6.35
N GLU A 600 19.38 -6.15 5.64
CA GLU A 600 20.45 -6.97 6.27
C GLU A 600 21.53 -6.12 6.95
N ALA A 601 21.77 -4.91 6.46
CA ALA A 601 22.61 -3.94 7.17
C ALA A 601 21.94 -3.38 8.44
N GLY A 602 20.66 -3.67 8.67
CA GLY A 602 19.89 -3.23 9.85
C GLY A 602 19.18 -1.90 9.68
N ARG A 603 19.03 -1.40 8.42
CA ARG A 603 18.29 -0.17 8.16
C ARG A 603 16.79 -0.39 8.31
N ARG A 604 16.13 0.54 8.99
CA ARG A 604 14.69 0.53 9.18
C ARG A 604 13.99 1.14 7.96
N LEU A 605 13.58 0.28 7.04
CA LEU A 605 12.96 0.70 5.79
C LEU A 605 11.50 1.16 5.95
N THR A 606 11.07 2.08 5.08
CA THR A 606 9.71 2.62 4.99
C THR A 606 9.32 2.78 3.51
N PRO A 607 8.01 2.76 3.13
CA PRO A 607 6.83 2.76 4.00
C PRO A 607 6.53 1.40 4.60
N ARG A 608 5.80 1.39 5.72
CA ARG A 608 5.31 0.20 6.42
C ARG A 608 3.80 0.19 6.44
N TYR A 609 3.22 -0.98 6.34
CA TYR A 609 1.78 -1.18 6.32
C TYR A 609 1.38 -2.16 7.42
N GLY A 610 0.17 -1.99 7.98
CA GLY A 610 -0.38 -2.90 8.99
C GLY A 610 -1.09 -4.11 8.40
N LEU A 611 -1.53 -3.99 7.14
CA LEU A 611 -2.25 -5.05 6.42
C LEU A 611 -1.74 -5.12 4.97
N VAL A 612 -1.25 -6.30 4.58
CA VAL A 612 -0.67 -6.54 3.25
C VAL A 612 -1.46 -7.63 2.54
N PHE A 613 -2.04 -7.29 1.40
CA PHE A 613 -2.66 -8.23 0.47
C PHE A 613 -1.68 -8.55 -0.66
N VAL A 614 -1.55 -9.82 -1.02
CA VAL A 614 -0.72 -10.26 -2.14
C VAL A 614 -1.57 -11.12 -3.06
N ASP A 615 -1.80 -10.65 -4.28
CA ASP A 615 -2.45 -11.44 -5.33
C ASP A 615 -1.40 -12.18 -6.17
N GLU A 616 -1.76 -13.34 -6.72
CA GLU A 616 -0.86 -14.26 -7.42
C GLU A 616 0.40 -14.57 -6.59
N GLY A 617 0.20 -14.77 -5.28
CA GLY A 617 1.29 -14.90 -4.30
C GLY A 617 2.27 -16.03 -4.54
N GLN A 618 1.92 -17.04 -5.37
CA GLN A 618 2.83 -18.12 -5.78
C GLN A 618 4.02 -17.62 -6.59
N ASP A 619 3.93 -16.42 -7.20
CA ASP A 619 5.01 -15.84 -8.01
C ASP A 619 6.04 -15.07 -7.16
N VAL A 620 5.80 -14.91 -5.88
CA VAL A 620 6.69 -14.24 -4.93
C VAL A 620 7.57 -15.29 -4.25
N SER A 621 8.88 -15.11 -4.24
CA SER A 621 9.81 -16.04 -3.60
C SER A 621 9.73 -15.96 -2.08
N LYS A 622 10.18 -17.04 -1.41
CA LYS A 622 10.27 -17.08 0.06
C LYS A 622 11.11 -15.91 0.60
N SER A 623 12.27 -15.64 0.01
CA SER A 623 13.16 -14.54 0.44
C SER A 623 12.52 -13.17 0.28
N GLU A 624 11.63 -12.97 -0.71
CA GLU A 624 10.86 -11.74 -0.86
C GLU A 624 9.78 -11.64 0.23
N TYR A 625 9.09 -12.74 0.58
CA TYR A 625 8.16 -12.74 1.73
C TYR A 625 8.87 -12.44 3.05
N ASP A 626 10.05 -13.00 3.27
CA ASP A 626 10.85 -12.72 4.46
C ASP A 626 11.25 -11.25 4.53
N LEU A 627 11.63 -10.66 3.39
CA LEU A 627 11.90 -9.21 3.31
C LEU A 627 10.65 -8.36 3.54
N LEU A 628 9.50 -8.71 2.94
CA LEU A 628 8.24 -8.00 3.15
C LEU A 628 7.82 -8.02 4.62
N LYS A 629 7.95 -9.16 5.30
CA LYS A 629 7.70 -9.30 6.74
C LYS A 629 8.70 -8.47 7.55
N LYS A 630 9.99 -8.51 7.19
CA LYS A 630 11.03 -7.72 7.87
C LYS A 630 10.79 -6.21 7.75
N ILE A 631 10.33 -5.73 6.60
CA ILE A 631 9.99 -4.31 6.40
C ILE A 631 8.74 -3.93 7.18
N ASN A 632 7.66 -4.72 7.09
CA ASN A 632 6.35 -4.36 7.62
C ASN A 632 6.13 -4.79 9.09
N GLY A 633 7.02 -5.59 9.68
CA GLY A 633 6.96 -5.99 11.08
C GLY A 633 5.73 -6.86 11.39
N ASP A 634 4.89 -6.39 12.32
CA ASP A 634 3.70 -7.14 12.80
C ASP A 634 2.48 -7.05 11.86
N ALA A 635 2.69 -6.74 10.57
CA ALA A 635 1.62 -6.68 9.60
C ALA A 635 0.92 -8.03 9.42
N ALA A 636 -0.40 -8.00 9.23
CA ALA A 636 -1.13 -9.17 8.78
C ALA A 636 -0.97 -9.34 7.26
N PHE A 637 -0.67 -10.58 6.82
CA PHE A 637 -0.51 -10.94 5.42
C PHE A 637 -1.69 -11.78 4.96
N ASN A 638 -2.43 -11.30 3.98
CA ASN A 638 -3.47 -12.05 3.29
C ASN A 638 -3.00 -12.36 1.88
N VAL A 639 -2.61 -13.60 1.64
CA VAL A 639 -2.00 -14.05 0.38
C VAL A 639 -3.00 -14.87 -0.42
N PHE A 640 -3.17 -14.54 -1.68
CA PHE A 640 -4.07 -15.18 -2.61
C PHE A 640 -3.25 -15.77 -3.76
N GLY A 641 -3.38 -17.07 -4.02
CA GLY A 641 -2.57 -17.70 -5.04
C GLY A 641 -2.99 -19.12 -5.40
N ASP A 642 -2.22 -19.68 -6.31
CA ASP A 642 -2.38 -21.04 -6.83
C ASP A 642 -1.02 -21.63 -7.15
N LEU A 643 -0.52 -22.56 -6.33
CA LEU A 643 0.81 -23.16 -6.54
C LEU A 643 0.93 -23.84 -7.90
N ASP A 644 -0.17 -24.39 -8.43
CA ASP A 644 -0.20 -25.05 -9.75
C ASP A 644 -0.07 -24.03 -10.91
N GLN A 645 -0.22 -22.73 -10.65
CA GLN A 645 0.00 -21.65 -11.61
C GLN A 645 1.40 -21.04 -11.54
N ASN A 646 2.33 -21.63 -10.81
CA ASN A 646 3.71 -21.16 -10.81
C ASN A 646 4.46 -21.74 -12.04
N VAL A 647 4.94 -20.83 -12.91
CA VAL A 647 5.71 -21.18 -14.12
C VAL A 647 7.07 -20.51 -14.16
N THR A 648 7.47 -19.80 -13.11
CA THR A 648 8.75 -19.11 -13.06
C THR A 648 9.79 -20.01 -12.36
N PRO A 649 10.75 -20.60 -13.09
CA PRO A 649 11.68 -21.61 -12.55
C PRO A 649 12.58 -21.09 -11.42
N TRP A 650 12.88 -19.80 -11.45
CA TRP A 650 13.82 -19.15 -10.51
C TRP A 650 13.13 -18.36 -9.43
N ARG A 651 11.81 -18.24 -9.45
CA ARG A 651 11.02 -17.45 -8.48
C ARG A 651 9.71 -18.17 -8.20
N GLY A 652 9.16 -18.02 -7.00
CA GLY A 652 7.91 -18.64 -6.60
C GLY A 652 8.08 -19.72 -5.56
N LEU A 653 6.95 -20.16 -5.06
CA LEU A 653 6.85 -21.07 -3.91
C LEU A 653 6.56 -22.50 -4.31
N LYS A 654 7.06 -23.44 -3.50
CA LYS A 654 6.71 -24.87 -3.57
C LYS A 654 5.68 -25.27 -2.52
N SER A 655 5.55 -24.53 -1.43
CA SER A 655 4.62 -24.75 -0.34
C SER A 655 4.24 -23.43 0.32
N TRP A 656 3.00 -23.31 0.76
CA TRP A 656 2.48 -22.17 1.51
C TRP A 656 2.95 -22.14 2.97
N GLU A 657 3.36 -23.23 3.55
CA GLU A 657 3.84 -23.34 4.93
C GLU A 657 5.02 -22.40 5.21
N THR A 658 5.79 -22.07 4.17
CA THR A 658 6.90 -21.11 4.26
C THR A 658 6.43 -19.64 4.39
N VAL A 659 5.17 -19.38 4.06
CA VAL A 659 4.58 -18.03 4.08
C VAL A 659 3.70 -17.82 5.30
N CYS A 660 2.79 -18.77 5.55
CA CYS A 660 1.82 -18.69 6.65
C CYS A 660 1.33 -20.07 7.06
N ASP A 661 1.06 -20.26 8.36
CA ASP A 661 0.60 -21.53 8.93
C ASP A 661 -0.86 -21.85 8.58
N LYS A 662 -1.66 -20.82 8.27
CA LYS A 662 -3.09 -20.97 7.95
C LYS A 662 -3.32 -20.91 6.46
N THR A 663 -3.88 -21.99 5.90
CA THR A 663 -4.24 -22.06 4.48
C THR A 663 -5.71 -22.45 4.33
N TYR A 664 -6.46 -21.62 3.60
CA TYR A 664 -7.83 -21.92 3.15
C TYR A 664 -7.78 -22.39 1.71
N ARG A 665 -8.72 -23.28 1.30
CA ARG A 665 -8.75 -23.85 -0.04
C ARG A 665 -10.10 -23.63 -0.72
N LEU A 666 -10.04 -23.27 -2.01
CA LEU A 666 -11.19 -23.16 -2.92
C LEU A 666 -10.96 -24.05 -4.14
N ASP A 667 -11.79 -25.02 -4.31
CA ASP A 667 -11.73 -26.06 -5.35
C ASP A 667 -12.72 -25.84 -6.49
N ARG A 668 -13.68 -24.89 -6.35
CA ARG A 668 -14.71 -24.64 -7.38
C ARG A 668 -14.24 -23.66 -8.44
N ASN A 669 -14.39 -24.06 -9.70
CA ASN A 669 -14.10 -23.22 -10.86
C ASN A 669 -15.39 -22.58 -11.37
N TYR A 670 -15.50 -21.25 -11.31
CA TYR A 670 -16.65 -20.46 -11.76
C TYR A 670 -16.48 -19.88 -13.17
N ARG A 671 -15.35 -20.18 -13.81
CA ARG A 671 -14.90 -19.55 -15.06
C ARG A 671 -15.11 -20.43 -16.28
N ASN A 672 -14.61 -21.63 -16.23
CA ASN A 672 -14.52 -22.53 -17.37
C ASN A 672 -15.76 -23.44 -17.46
N THR A 673 -16.06 -23.97 -18.65
CA THR A 673 -17.12 -24.94 -18.83
C THR A 673 -16.76 -26.30 -18.22
N ASN A 674 -17.75 -27.12 -17.95
CA ASN A 674 -17.57 -28.46 -17.39
C ASN A 674 -16.63 -29.33 -18.23
N GLU A 675 -16.73 -29.22 -19.56
CA GLU A 675 -15.93 -29.96 -20.54
C GLU A 675 -14.45 -29.55 -20.42
N ILE A 676 -14.14 -28.25 -20.30
CA ILE A 676 -12.78 -27.75 -20.09
C ILE A 676 -12.26 -28.19 -18.72
N VAL A 677 -13.04 -28.03 -17.65
CA VAL A 677 -12.65 -28.45 -16.28
C VAL A 677 -12.38 -29.96 -16.26
N GLY A 678 -13.26 -30.78 -16.84
CA GLY A 678 -13.10 -32.22 -16.94
C GLY A 678 -11.84 -32.61 -17.71
N PHE A 679 -11.56 -31.93 -18.82
CA PHE A 679 -10.35 -32.12 -19.60
C PHE A 679 -9.07 -31.78 -18.81
N VAL A 680 -9.03 -30.61 -18.17
CA VAL A 680 -7.88 -30.14 -17.35
C VAL A 680 -7.62 -31.11 -16.20
N LYS A 681 -8.67 -31.53 -15.50
CA LYS A 681 -8.56 -32.50 -14.40
C LYS A 681 -7.95 -33.85 -14.89
N LYS A 682 -8.35 -34.29 -16.07
CA LYS A 682 -7.84 -35.54 -16.67
C LYS A 682 -6.38 -35.43 -17.14
N GLU A 683 -6.01 -34.30 -17.78
CA GLU A 683 -4.70 -34.17 -18.43
C GLU A 683 -3.58 -33.78 -17.44
N VAL A 684 -3.89 -32.95 -16.41
CA VAL A 684 -2.87 -32.42 -15.49
C VAL A 684 -3.16 -32.73 -14.01
N GLY A 685 -4.21 -33.52 -13.71
CA GLY A 685 -4.52 -33.92 -12.33
C GLY A 685 -4.99 -32.79 -11.42
N ALA A 686 -5.45 -31.65 -11.98
CA ALA A 686 -5.79 -30.46 -11.21
C ALA A 686 -6.98 -30.70 -10.26
N ASP A 687 -6.85 -30.21 -9.00
CA ASP A 687 -7.92 -30.27 -7.99
C ASP A 687 -8.92 -29.11 -8.21
N MET A 688 -9.88 -29.36 -9.12
CA MET A 688 -10.92 -28.39 -9.45
C MET A 688 -12.27 -29.07 -9.71
N THR A 689 -13.33 -28.40 -9.24
CA THR A 689 -14.72 -28.86 -9.35
C THR A 689 -15.51 -27.92 -10.26
N PRO A 690 -16.19 -28.41 -11.30
CA PRO A 690 -17.04 -27.59 -12.17
C PRO A 690 -18.32 -27.15 -11.47
N ILE A 691 -18.93 -26.08 -11.95
CA ILE A 691 -20.20 -25.53 -11.41
C ILE A 691 -21.43 -25.78 -12.28
N GLY A 692 -21.33 -26.67 -13.28
CA GLY A 692 -22.47 -27.04 -14.13
C GLY A 692 -22.65 -26.21 -15.37
N LEU A 693 -21.63 -25.41 -15.79
CA LEU A 693 -21.62 -24.71 -17.06
C LEU A 693 -21.25 -25.68 -18.19
N HIS A 694 -22.12 -25.82 -19.18
CA HIS A 694 -21.86 -26.62 -20.37
C HIS A 694 -21.37 -25.79 -21.56
N GLY A 695 -20.39 -26.30 -22.27
CA GLY A 695 -19.79 -25.70 -23.45
C GLY A 695 -19.54 -26.72 -24.56
N GLU A 696 -18.65 -26.39 -25.49
CA GLU A 696 -18.22 -27.31 -26.52
C GLU A 696 -17.19 -28.29 -25.94
N GLU A 697 -17.23 -29.53 -26.45
CA GLU A 697 -16.19 -30.55 -26.16
C GLU A 697 -14.80 -30.03 -26.52
N VAL A 698 -13.79 -30.40 -25.73
CA VAL A 698 -12.41 -30.07 -26.03
C VAL A 698 -11.94 -30.89 -27.23
N VAL A 699 -11.45 -30.21 -28.26
CA VAL A 699 -11.03 -30.85 -29.48
C VAL A 699 -9.52 -30.95 -29.61
N ARG A 700 -9.02 -32.09 -30.14
CA ARG A 700 -7.63 -32.22 -30.53
C ARG A 700 -7.52 -32.06 -32.08
N LEU A 701 -6.61 -31.20 -32.51
CA LEU A 701 -6.50 -30.88 -33.95
C LEU A 701 -5.05 -30.71 -34.37
N ARG A 702 -4.83 -30.95 -35.67
CA ARG A 702 -3.53 -30.68 -36.29
C ARG A 702 -3.31 -29.18 -36.44
N LEU A 703 -2.05 -28.75 -36.56
CA LEU A 703 -1.67 -27.35 -36.76
C LEU A 703 -2.42 -26.68 -37.92
N SER A 704 -2.74 -27.40 -38.99
CA SER A 704 -3.55 -26.92 -40.14
C SER A 704 -5.00 -26.59 -39.78
N GLY A 705 -5.54 -27.23 -38.76
CA GLY A 705 -6.92 -27.04 -38.28
C GLY A 705 -7.16 -25.80 -37.39
N THR A 706 -6.09 -25.15 -36.94
CA THR A 706 -6.21 -24.04 -35.99
C THR A 706 -7.05 -22.88 -36.51
N THR A 707 -6.89 -22.50 -37.78
CA THR A 707 -7.67 -21.41 -38.38
C THR A 707 -9.17 -21.74 -38.51
N SER A 708 -9.50 -22.99 -38.81
CA SER A 708 -10.91 -23.41 -38.88
C SER A 708 -11.57 -23.47 -37.51
N PHE A 709 -10.86 -23.81 -36.46
CA PHE A 709 -11.35 -23.78 -35.07
C PHE A 709 -11.82 -22.41 -34.66
N PHE A 710 -11.14 -21.35 -35.08
CA PHE A 710 -11.52 -19.98 -34.73
C PHE A 710 -12.62 -19.37 -35.61
N ARG A 711 -13.05 -20.05 -36.71
CA ARG A 711 -14.15 -19.57 -37.56
C ARG A 711 -15.47 -19.61 -36.80
N GLY A 712 -16.26 -18.53 -36.89
CA GLY A 712 -17.58 -18.41 -36.25
C GLY A 712 -17.57 -18.13 -34.74
N GLY A 713 -16.44 -18.21 -34.01
CA GLY A 713 -16.36 -17.86 -32.61
C GLY A 713 -16.36 -16.34 -32.43
N GLN A 714 -17.22 -15.84 -31.56
CA GLN A 714 -17.21 -14.44 -31.11
C GLN A 714 -16.22 -14.26 -29.93
N GLY A 715 -15.81 -13.01 -29.64
CA GLY A 715 -14.96 -12.67 -28.52
C GLY A 715 -13.45 -12.81 -28.81
N LEU A 716 -12.65 -12.69 -27.72
CA LEU A 716 -11.19 -12.77 -27.79
C LEU A 716 -10.70 -14.18 -28.10
N LYS A 717 -9.70 -14.27 -28.99
CA LYS A 717 -9.14 -15.52 -29.47
C LYS A 717 -7.63 -15.55 -29.24
N ALA A 718 -7.10 -16.67 -28.79
CA ALA A 718 -5.67 -16.83 -28.60
C ALA A 718 -5.14 -18.20 -28.98
N VAL A 719 -3.89 -18.22 -29.47
CA VAL A 719 -3.02 -19.39 -29.50
C VAL A 719 -1.98 -19.23 -28.40
N ILE A 720 -1.81 -20.25 -27.59
CA ILE A 720 -0.81 -20.26 -26.50
C ILE A 720 0.20 -21.36 -26.80
N ALA A 721 1.49 -21.00 -26.83
CA ALA A 721 2.59 -21.90 -27.13
C ALA A 721 3.86 -21.49 -26.38
N LYS A 722 4.91 -22.33 -26.38
CA LYS A 722 6.25 -21.91 -25.93
C LYS A 722 6.85 -20.89 -26.91
N GLU A 723 7.75 -20.03 -26.43
CA GLU A 723 8.40 -18.97 -27.22
C GLU A 723 8.98 -19.49 -28.54
N GLU A 724 9.62 -20.66 -28.51
CA GLU A 724 10.24 -21.31 -29.69
C GLU A 724 9.26 -21.68 -30.81
N TYR A 725 7.97 -21.84 -30.48
CA TYR A 725 6.93 -22.21 -31.44
C TYR A 725 6.05 -21.03 -31.88
N LEU A 726 6.15 -19.87 -31.31
CA LEU A 726 5.36 -18.70 -31.71
C LEU A 726 5.53 -18.33 -33.17
N PRO A 727 6.74 -18.39 -33.79
CA PRO A 727 6.92 -18.07 -35.17
C PRO A 727 6.11 -18.93 -36.13
N LEU A 728 5.72 -20.17 -35.72
CA LEU A 728 4.86 -21.04 -36.52
C LEU A 728 3.48 -20.47 -36.77
N PHE A 729 2.97 -19.71 -35.76
CA PHE A 729 1.65 -19.10 -35.77
C PHE A 729 1.70 -17.68 -36.36
N GLU A 730 2.77 -16.94 -36.13
CA GLU A 730 2.98 -15.60 -36.69
C GLU A 730 3.05 -15.69 -38.25
N LYS A 731 3.73 -16.71 -38.81
CA LYS A 731 3.77 -16.98 -40.26
C LYS A 731 2.38 -17.26 -40.85
N ARG A 732 1.39 -17.62 -40.04
CA ARG A 732 -0.01 -17.81 -40.43
C ARG A 732 -0.85 -16.55 -40.35
N GLY A 733 -0.25 -15.40 -39.99
CA GLY A 733 -0.93 -14.10 -39.88
C GLY A 733 -1.60 -13.86 -38.54
N TYR A 734 -1.28 -14.66 -37.51
CA TYR A 734 -1.75 -14.42 -36.16
C TYR A 734 -0.92 -13.26 -35.51
N CYS A 735 -1.51 -12.53 -34.62
CA CYS A 735 -0.97 -11.28 -34.08
C CYS A 735 -0.28 -11.49 -32.74
N ARG A 736 1.00 -11.15 -32.61
CA ARG A 736 1.62 -11.01 -31.30
C ARG A 736 1.17 -9.68 -30.69
N PRO A 737 0.69 -9.64 -29.43
CA PRO A 737 0.31 -8.42 -28.77
C PRO A 737 1.49 -7.44 -28.71
N THR A 738 1.20 -6.18 -28.97
CA THR A 738 2.16 -5.08 -28.84
C THR A 738 1.79 -4.23 -27.62
N SER A 739 2.55 -3.17 -27.35
CA SER A 739 2.24 -2.19 -26.31
C SER A 739 0.82 -1.59 -26.40
N GLY A 740 0.11 -1.80 -27.52
CA GLY A 740 -1.30 -1.39 -27.70
C GLY A 740 -2.34 -2.40 -27.19
N GLY A 741 -1.92 -3.54 -26.60
CA GLY A 741 -2.81 -4.54 -26.03
C GLY A 741 -3.24 -5.66 -26.99
N LEU A 742 -4.26 -6.45 -26.57
CA LEU A 742 -4.79 -7.59 -27.32
C LEU A 742 -5.62 -7.15 -28.52
N SER A 743 -5.44 -7.84 -29.65
CA SER A 743 -6.31 -7.64 -30.83
C SER A 743 -7.69 -8.24 -30.58
N LYS A 744 -8.74 -7.44 -30.77
CA LYS A 744 -10.14 -7.91 -30.70
C LYS A 744 -10.61 -8.61 -32.00
N THR A 745 -9.93 -8.37 -33.10
CA THR A 745 -10.33 -8.88 -34.44
C THR A 745 -9.44 -10.02 -34.95
N LYS A 746 -8.16 -10.07 -34.55
CA LYS A 746 -7.21 -11.09 -34.96
C LYS A 746 -7.01 -12.12 -33.84
N ILE A 747 -6.46 -13.28 -34.19
CA ILE A 747 -6.06 -14.31 -33.25
C ILE A 747 -4.74 -13.86 -32.61
N ASN A 748 -4.73 -13.73 -31.29
CA ASN A 748 -3.54 -13.37 -30.55
C ASN A 748 -2.62 -14.57 -30.35
N VAL A 749 -1.31 -14.38 -30.41
CA VAL A 749 -0.30 -15.41 -30.17
C VAL A 749 0.51 -15.02 -28.95
N LEU A 750 0.55 -15.90 -27.95
CA LEU A 750 1.08 -15.61 -26.63
C LEU A 750 1.89 -16.79 -26.10
N THR A 751 2.90 -16.49 -25.29
CA THR A 751 3.50 -17.47 -24.41
C THR A 751 2.55 -17.80 -23.25
N VAL A 752 2.83 -18.88 -22.51
CA VAL A 752 2.10 -19.21 -21.29
C VAL A 752 2.23 -18.08 -20.28
N TYR A 753 3.43 -17.51 -20.14
CA TYR A 753 3.70 -16.39 -19.22
C TYR A 753 2.90 -15.13 -19.60
N GLU A 754 2.89 -14.74 -20.86
CA GLU A 754 2.13 -13.59 -21.36
C GLU A 754 0.62 -13.79 -21.25
N SER A 755 0.14 -15.04 -21.27
CA SER A 755 -1.28 -15.39 -21.15
C SER A 755 -1.80 -15.37 -19.70
N LYS A 756 -0.90 -15.33 -18.71
CA LYS A 756 -1.25 -15.37 -17.29
C LYS A 756 -2.08 -14.14 -16.92
N GLY A 757 -3.19 -14.35 -16.21
CA GLY A 757 -4.15 -13.30 -15.88
C GLY A 757 -5.11 -12.88 -17.00
N LEU A 758 -4.88 -13.34 -18.25
CA LEU A 758 -5.77 -13.05 -19.38
C LEU A 758 -6.81 -14.15 -19.59
N GLU A 759 -7.91 -13.79 -20.26
CA GLU A 759 -9.02 -14.69 -20.56
C GLU A 759 -9.44 -14.54 -22.01
N PHE A 760 -9.75 -15.69 -22.65
CA PHE A 760 -10.15 -15.73 -24.06
C PHE A 760 -11.36 -16.61 -24.25
N THR A 761 -12.28 -16.19 -25.10
CA THR A 761 -13.47 -17.00 -25.41
C THR A 761 -13.08 -18.35 -26.04
N SER A 762 -12.08 -18.32 -26.92
CA SER A 762 -11.56 -19.52 -27.59
C SER A 762 -10.02 -19.56 -27.53
N VAL A 763 -9.47 -20.69 -27.12
CA VAL A 763 -8.03 -20.90 -27.03
C VAL A 763 -7.62 -22.18 -27.79
N ALA A 764 -6.57 -22.08 -28.58
CA ALA A 764 -5.86 -23.23 -29.10
C ALA A 764 -4.47 -23.32 -28.41
N VAL A 765 -4.17 -24.41 -27.77
CA VAL A 765 -2.93 -24.63 -27.03
C VAL A 765 -2.01 -25.57 -27.78
N TYR A 766 -0.81 -25.14 -28.13
CA TYR A 766 0.26 -26.01 -28.64
C TYR A 766 1.16 -26.38 -27.46
N ASP A 767 0.84 -27.52 -26.83
CA ASP A 767 1.37 -27.89 -25.52
C ASP A 767 2.71 -28.65 -25.57
N ARG A 768 3.32 -28.79 -26.78
CA ARG A 768 4.59 -29.48 -26.95
C ARG A 768 5.69 -28.88 -26.05
N GLY A 769 6.28 -29.73 -25.21
CA GLY A 769 7.34 -29.38 -24.28
C GLY A 769 6.89 -28.52 -23.08
N MET A 770 5.58 -28.32 -22.89
CA MET A 770 5.05 -27.64 -21.69
C MET A 770 5.12 -28.56 -20.48
N THR A 771 5.40 -27.98 -19.31
CA THR A 771 5.25 -28.60 -17.99
C THR A 771 3.76 -28.73 -17.64
N GLU A 772 3.42 -29.53 -16.62
CA GLU A 772 2.03 -29.63 -16.13
C GLU A 772 1.44 -28.30 -15.72
N ASN A 773 2.20 -27.47 -15.00
CA ASN A 773 1.77 -26.12 -14.60
C ASN A 773 1.55 -25.20 -15.82
N GLU A 774 2.42 -25.27 -16.82
CA GLU A 774 2.25 -24.53 -18.08
C GLU A 774 0.99 -24.94 -18.82
N LYS A 775 0.71 -26.25 -18.92
CA LYS A 775 -0.53 -26.79 -19.49
C LYS A 775 -1.75 -26.35 -18.68
N TYR A 776 -1.69 -26.47 -17.37
CA TYR A 776 -2.76 -26.02 -16.48
C TYR A 776 -3.15 -24.55 -16.73
N ILE A 777 -2.16 -23.65 -16.77
CA ILE A 777 -2.41 -22.24 -17.08
C ILE A 777 -3.01 -22.09 -18.47
N ALA A 778 -2.36 -22.65 -19.50
CA ALA A 778 -2.76 -22.48 -20.88
C ALA A 778 -4.19 -22.95 -21.14
N TYR A 779 -4.56 -24.13 -20.67
CA TYR A 779 -5.90 -24.70 -20.83
C TYR A 779 -6.99 -23.89 -20.11
N THR A 780 -6.71 -23.40 -18.89
CA THR A 780 -7.65 -22.61 -18.09
C THR A 780 -7.85 -21.18 -18.57
N ARG A 781 -7.12 -20.73 -19.59
CA ARG A 781 -7.35 -19.43 -20.26
C ARG A 781 -8.59 -19.44 -21.14
N ALA A 782 -9.06 -20.62 -21.58
CA ALA A 782 -10.25 -20.76 -22.40
C ALA A 782 -11.52 -20.65 -21.56
N LEU A 783 -12.41 -19.73 -21.89
CA LEU A 783 -13.70 -19.58 -21.20
C LEU A 783 -14.72 -20.62 -21.66
N SER A 784 -14.87 -20.83 -22.98
CA SER A 784 -15.92 -21.67 -23.54
C SER A 784 -15.46 -22.67 -24.60
N ARG A 785 -14.33 -22.42 -25.28
CA ARG A 785 -13.83 -23.28 -26.36
C ARG A 785 -12.33 -23.52 -26.22
N LEU A 786 -11.94 -24.79 -26.08
CA LEU A 786 -10.55 -25.19 -25.97
C LEU A 786 -10.21 -26.17 -27.09
N ALA A 787 -9.07 -25.94 -27.73
CA ALA A 787 -8.45 -26.91 -28.64
C ALA A 787 -7.01 -27.21 -28.23
N VAL A 788 -6.59 -28.46 -28.31
CA VAL A 788 -5.17 -28.85 -28.16
C VAL A 788 -4.62 -29.16 -29.54
N VAL A 789 -3.53 -28.48 -29.88
CA VAL A 789 -2.88 -28.64 -31.21
C VAL A 789 -1.81 -29.71 -31.11
N GLU A 790 -2.02 -30.81 -31.79
CA GLU A 790 -1.06 -31.88 -31.91
C GLU A 790 -0.06 -31.59 -33.04
N GLY A 791 1.17 -32.12 -32.90
CA GLY A 791 2.30 -31.85 -33.77
C GLY A 791 2.01 -31.90 -35.27
N THR A 792 2.94 -31.44 -36.09
CA THR A 792 2.88 -31.22 -37.52
C THR A 792 2.25 -32.35 -38.33
#